data_7e178c3e4cefec94420fe18be94bf2eb
#
_entry.id   7e178c3e4cefec94420fe18be94bf2eb
#
_cell.length_a   1.000
_cell.length_b   1.000
_cell.length_c   1.000
_cell.angle_alpha   90.00
_cell.angle_beta   90.00
_cell.angle_gamma   90.00
#
_symmetry.space_group_name_H-M   'P 1'
#
loop_
_entity.id
_entity.type
_entity.pdbx_description
1 polymer ?
#
loop_
_entity_poly.entity_id
_entity_poly.type
_entity_poly.pdbx_seq_one_letter_code
_entity_poly.pdbx_strand_id
1 'polypeptide(L)'
;MELSRRRFLQGVGALGGVAASGFSVDAIAQAAAGAKKGKAGAKAAIEIRKVKSGCAICPNFCGIEATVVNGIVRTIYPDAARADFYNHGICPKGASGMFNTYDPYRLKKPLRRTNPKKGPNEDPRWVEMSWEEAFSTVAAKLKKIKDEDPRKLIWQHGQGKYLIGEEFAKAWTQAFGTPNMTHRTTACEAARHVADELTWAGHGILPDLKYSKLLLNFGANYYEAEQAARWLDWQTMQSIDKGLKTVVVEPRLSGVAAKADEWVPVRPGKDVVMLLAMAKVLIDAGTIDEPFLVEYTNAPQLVDAAGVVLKDKDGKTPLVWDTVSGGAKPYTQGVKPALKGSYNADGKTYRTAFQVLVDGVKEITPQYAEEVADVPATTITRLAQTFAKEARIGETIEIDGQTLRYRPAVLYTFRGLSAKEHGVQGWRAGLILNMLVGNIDAVGGLILGGAYGHPEYFDVSKCEYPPKRVDLAQSVFFPYANHHIAQTPNFTVQDPKAVGLPYVPEMQIYYASNRAVSIPNSWRQFEGLTKTFNVVIDVLMTETAWYADIVLPDKTYLESWHYAPTRSTPDTGHNAIRQPMTNPYNLEHDAFSILWELSKRLGMRDQFATEINKAWKLKEVLVKTGRDYTPREIVETIWADKTKKDFSVALDQGFVGRKKDTKSKYLSGVEKSFKGPDKAKMKLYADQLIDTFYKVEDVAKKNSLASIDLAKLKIAYSPLPTRDHAFPTPHREAKDYPFYLITHKRMYRNQSGFTVNNVILNQALGKDAATNTVQINARTATELKIKSGETVTIETRVGKINGTAQVVQGVRPDTIAVSYHYGQWSAGYSPESRKGTAINQVLEYHPDLISGHNSFNDTKCKLYKA
;
A
#
# COMPACT_ATOMS: atom_id res chain seq x y z
N MET A 1 28.08 -15.14 -28.59
CA MET A 1 27.79 -14.40 -29.82
C MET A 1 27.21 -13.05 -29.43
N GLU A 2 28.04 -12.02 -29.38
CA GLU A 2 27.59 -10.66 -29.03
C GLU A 2 26.76 -10.08 -30.18
N LEU A 3 25.48 -9.90 -29.91
CA LEU A 3 24.62 -9.14 -30.83
C LEU A 3 24.85 -7.64 -30.56
N SER A 4 25.41 -6.94 -31.57
CA SER A 4 25.62 -5.49 -31.42
C SER A 4 24.29 -4.77 -31.24
N ARG A 5 24.28 -3.71 -30.41
CA ARG A 5 23.15 -2.82 -30.11
C ARG A 5 22.34 -2.41 -31.37
N ARG A 6 23.05 -2.22 -32.49
CA ARG A 6 22.44 -1.81 -33.75
C ARG A 6 21.61 -2.92 -34.42
N ARG A 7 22.04 -4.19 -34.32
CA ARG A 7 21.28 -5.33 -34.86
C ARG A 7 20.07 -5.69 -34.02
N PHE A 8 20.17 -5.49 -32.72
CA PHE A 8 19.04 -5.64 -31.80
C PHE A 8 17.94 -4.60 -32.07
N LEU A 9 18.31 -3.31 -32.22
CA LEU A 9 17.36 -2.23 -32.52
C LEU A 9 16.75 -2.33 -33.92
N GLN A 10 17.49 -2.83 -34.92
CA GLN A 10 16.95 -3.11 -36.26
C GLN A 10 15.93 -4.26 -36.26
N GLY A 11 16.15 -5.28 -35.43
CA GLY A 11 15.18 -6.36 -35.22
C GLY A 11 13.89 -5.89 -34.52
N VAL A 12 13.99 -4.97 -33.57
CA VAL A 12 12.85 -4.39 -32.84
C VAL A 12 12.06 -3.40 -33.72
N GLY A 13 12.73 -2.60 -34.56
CA GLY A 13 12.06 -1.69 -35.51
C GLY A 13 11.20 -2.42 -36.54
N ALA A 14 11.67 -3.58 -37.01
CA ALA A 14 10.90 -4.41 -37.94
C ALA A 14 9.69 -5.10 -37.29
N LEU A 15 9.76 -5.40 -35.98
CA LEU A 15 8.66 -6.02 -35.23
C LEU A 15 7.60 -5.02 -34.73
N GLY A 16 7.98 -3.76 -34.47
CA GLY A 16 7.05 -2.70 -34.07
C GLY A 16 6.05 -2.35 -35.20
N GLY A 17 6.46 -2.44 -36.47
CA GLY A 17 5.58 -2.22 -37.62
C GLY A 17 4.56 -3.36 -37.83
N VAL A 18 4.89 -4.57 -37.41
CA VAL A 18 4.02 -5.76 -37.58
C VAL A 18 2.93 -5.83 -36.49
N ALA A 19 3.21 -5.34 -35.28
CA ALA A 19 2.23 -5.34 -34.19
C ALA A 19 1.06 -4.34 -34.42
N ALA A 20 1.28 -3.31 -35.24
CA ALA A 20 0.24 -2.31 -35.56
C ALA A 20 -0.70 -2.75 -36.70
N SER A 21 -0.40 -3.83 -37.41
CA SER A 21 -1.11 -4.26 -38.60
C SER A 21 -1.96 -5.53 -38.48
N GLY A 22 -2.18 -6.06 -37.28
CA GLY A 22 -3.15 -7.16 -37.04
C GLY A 22 -2.83 -8.50 -37.66
N PHE A 23 -1.57 -8.81 -37.93
CA PHE A 23 -1.15 -10.10 -38.53
C PHE A 23 -1.28 -11.27 -37.53
N SER A 24 -1.86 -12.36 -37.99
CA SER A 24 -1.97 -13.62 -37.25
C SER A 24 -0.61 -14.29 -37.06
N VAL A 25 -0.49 -15.17 -36.07
CA VAL A 25 0.72 -15.96 -35.77
C VAL A 25 1.21 -16.74 -36.97
N ASP A 26 0.28 -17.13 -37.90
CA ASP A 26 0.59 -17.81 -39.14
C ASP A 26 1.38 -16.95 -40.13
N ALA A 27 1.14 -15.63 -40.17
CA ALA A 27 1.89 -14.70 -41.02
C ALA A 27 3.35 -14.55 -40.58
N ILE A 28 3.61 -14.66 -39.25
CA ILE A 28 4.98 -14.63 -38.71
C ILE A 28 5.72 -15.94 -39.04
N ALA A 29 5.03 -17.06 -39.00
CA ALA A 29 5.59 -18.35 -39.40
C ALA A 29 5.94 -18.40 -40.92
N GLN A 30 5.11 -17.78 -41.78
CA GLN A 30 5.35 -17.68 -43.22
C GLN A 30 6.50 -16.70 -43.58
N ALA A 31 6.62 -15.57 -42.86
CA ALA A 31 7.72 -14.63 -43.07
C ALA A 31 9.09 -15.22 -42.64
N ALA A 32 9.12 -16.12 -41.67
CA ALA A 32 10.33 -16.84 -41.28
C ALA A 32 10.74 -17.91 -42.31
N ALA A 33 9.82 -18.43 -43.10
CA ALA A 33 10.07 -19.41 -44.17
C ALA A 33 10.66 -18.81 -45.47
N GLY A 34 10.53 -17.48 -45.67
CA GLY A 34 10.99 -16.77 -46.89
C GLY A 34 12.45 -16.30 -46.87
N ALA A 35 13.20 -16.48 -45.80
CA ALA A 35 14.62 -16.06 -45.71
C ALA A 35 15.52 -17.11 -46.38
N LYS A 36 16.24 -16.66 -47.37
CA LYS A 36 17.13 -17.36 -48.33
C LYS A 36 17.86 -18.62 -47.84
N LYS A 37 17.81 -19.65 -48.68
CA LYS A 37 18.56 -20.91 -48.61
C LYS A 37 20.09 -20.68 -48.48
N GLY A 38 20.60 -20.90 -47.29
CA GLY A 38 21.99 -21.13 -47.00
C GLY A 38 22.14 -22.52 -46.39
N LYS A 39 23.07 -23.31 -46.85
CA LYS A 39 23.40 -24.72 -46.60
C LYS A 39 22.70 -25.45 -45.44
N ALA A 40 22.15 -26.61 -45.74
CA ALA A 40 21.34 -27.47 -44.88
C ALA A 40 22.13 -28.06 -43.71
N GLY A 41 21.99 -27.36 -42.52
CA GLY A 41 21.99 -28.04 -41.22
C GLY A 41 20.52 -28.26 -40.85
N ALA A 42 20.18 -29.35 -40.17
CA ALA A 42 18.83 -29.67 -39.75
C ALA A 42 18.21 -28.44 -39.07
N LYS A 43 17.13 -27.90 -39.64
CA LYS A 43 16.40 -26.78 -39.06
C LYS A 43 15.82 -27.27 -37.73
N ALA A 44 16.36 -26.80 -36.62
CA ALA A 44 15.72 -26.99 -35.33
C ALA A 44 14.26 -26.50 -35.44
N ALA A 45 13.31 -27.33 -35.08
CA ALA A 45 11.89 -26.99 -35.14
C ALA A 45 11.66 -25.75 -34.24
N ILE A 46 10.91 -24.76 -34.71
CA ILE A 46 10.53 -23.59 -33.91
C ILE A 46 9.55 -24.07 -32.87
N GLU A 47 9.97 -24.01 -31.57
CA GLU A 47 9.10 -24.29 -30.45
C GLU A 47 8.31 -23.02 -30.08
N ILE A 48 6.97 -23.10 -30.14
CA ILE A 48 6.08 -22.02 -29.71
C ILE A 48 5.21 -22.55 -28.57
N ARG A 49 5.27 -21.86 -27.42
CA ARG A 49 4.45 -22.18 -26.24
C ARG A 49 3.65 -20.95 -25.80
N LYS A 50 2.41 -21.17 -25.37
CA LYS A 50 1.63 -20.20 -24.60
C LYS A 50 1.72 -20.57 -23.13
N VAL A 51 2.05 -19.63 -22.28
CA VAL A 51 2.22 -19.84 -20.85
C VAL A 51 1.38 -18.85 -20.07
N LYS A 52 0.44 -19.36 -19.27
CA LYS A 52 -0.36 -18.56 -18.36
C LYS A 52 0.35 -18.36 -17.02
N SER A 53 0.33 -17.14 -16.50
CA SER A 53 1.07 -16.77 -15.30
C SER A 53 0.47 -15.52 -14.65
N GLY A 54 1.17 -14.93 -13.69
CA GLY A 54 0.81 -13.66 -13.03
C GLY A 54 1.88 -12.61 -13.17
N CYS A 55 1.51 -11.39 -13.57
CA CYS A 55 2.40 -10.22 -13.53
C CYS A 55 2.79 -9.89 -12.09
N ALA A 56 4.06 -9.54 -11.84
CA ALA A 56 4.55 -9.15 -10.52
C ALA A 56 5.23 -7.77 -10.47
N ILE A 57 5.01 -6.93 -11.46
CA ILE A 57 5.62 -5.58 -11.47
C ILE A 57 4.99 -4.66 -10.43
N CYS A 58 3.74 -4.92 -10.05
CA CYS A 58 3.03 -4.15 -9.02
C CYS A 58 2.01 -5.03 -8.26
N PRO A 59 1.34 -4.51 -7.21
CA PRO A 59 0.41 -5.29 -6.37
C PRO A 59 -0.92 -5.68 -7.02
N ASN A 60 -1.11 -5.49 -8.31
CA ASN A 60 -2.37 -5.85 -8.96
C ASN A 60 -2.47 -7.33 -9.34
N PHE A 61 -1.37 -8.07 -9.45
CA PHE A 61 -1.36 -9.50 -9.82
C PHE A 61 -2.15 -9.85 -11.07
N CYS A 62 -2.13 -8.99 -12.06
CA CYS A 62 -2.83 -9.24 -13.30
C CYS A 62 -2.46 -10.60 -13.89
N GLY A 63 -3.45 -11.40 -14.29
CA GLY A 63 -3.24 -12.61 -15.05
C GLY A 63 -2.69 -12.27 -16.44
N ILE A 64 -1.69 -13.01 -16.84
CA ILE A 64 -1.03 -12.85 -18.15
C ILE A 64 -0.96 -14.17 -18.90
N GLU A 65 -1.05 -14.09 -20.23
CA GLU A 65 -0.66 -15.15 -21.16
C GLU A 65 0.52 -14.65 -21.99
N ALA A 66 1.63 -15.38 -21.94
CA ALA A 66 2.83 -15.03 -22.70
C ALA A 66 3.05 -16.02 -23.84
N THR A 67 3.47 -15.51 -25.00
CA THR A 67 3.98 -16.33 -26.10
C THR A 67 5.48 -16.45 -25.98
N VAL A 68 5.98 -17.67 -25.87
CA VAL A 68 7.38 -18.03 -25.76
C VAL A 68 7.82 -18.75 -27.02
N VAL A 69 8.85 -18.25 -27.68
CA VAL A 69 9.42 -18.84 -28.90
C VAL A 69 10.87 -19.21 -28.63
N ASN A 70 11.20 -20.49 -28.71
CA ASN A 70 12.52 -21.04 -28.43
C ASN A 70 13.07 -20.53 -27.06
N GLY A 71 12.24 -20.57 -26.01
CA GLY A 71 12.61 -20.13 -24.66
C GLY A 71 12.64 -18.62 -24.45
N ILE A 72 12.33 -17.81 -25.47
CA ILE A 72 12.31 -16.34 -25.40
C ILE A 72 10.87 -15.83 -25.35
N VAL A 73 10.52 -15.05 -24.34
CA VAL A 73 9.22 -14.38 -24.23
C VAL A 73 9.12 -13.30 -25.31
N ARG A 74 8.16 -13.41 -26.20
CA ARG A 74 7.95 -12.48 -27.31
C ARG A 74 6.83 -11.49 -27.08
N THR A 75 5.74 -11.96 -26.48
CA THR A 75 4.59 -11.10 -26.16
C THR A 75 4.01 -11.46 -24.81
N ILE A 76 3.39 -10.48 -24.17
CA ILE A 76 2.63 -10.64 -22.93
C ILE A 76 1.28 -9.96 -23.13
N TYR A 77 0.20 -10.74 -23.03
CA TYR A 77 -1.18 -10.28 -23.11
C TYR A 77 -1.92 -10.50 -21.78
N PRO A 78 -3.04 -9.84 -21.55
CA PRO A 78 -3.93 -10.22 -20.44
C PRO A 78 -4.45 -11.64 -20.64
N ASP A 79 -4.52 -12.42 -19.57
CA ASP A 79 -5.20 -13.72 -19.61
C ASP A 79 -6.72 -13.49 -19.64
N ALA A 80 -7.33 -13.73 -20.80
CA ALA A 80 -8.74 -13.51 -21.05
C ALA A 80 -9.64 -14.31 -20.07
N ALA A 81 -9.19 -15.50 -19.64
CA ALA A 81 -9.94 -16.33 -18.69
C ALA A 81 -10.08 -15.68 -17.30
N ARG A 82 -9.23 -14.70 -16.96
CA ARG A 82 -9.30 -13.96 -15.68
C ARG A 82 -10.12 -12.67 -15.77
N ALA A 83 -10.63 -12.30 -16.92
CA ALA A 83 -11.40 -11.07 -17.09
C ALA A 83 -12.56 -10.98 -16.09
N ASP A 84 -13.36 -12.05 -15.96
CA ASP A 84 -14.49 -12.10 -15.04
C ASP A 84 -14.14 -12.18 -13.55
N PHE A 85 -12.86 -12.39 -13.21
CA PHE A 85 -12.45 -12.61 -11.84
C PHE A 85 -11.69 -11.43 -11.24
N TYR A 86 -10.81 -10.80 -12.03
CA TYR A 86 -9.96 -9.74 -11.47
C TYR A 86 -9.54 -8.66 -12.46
N ASN A 87 -8.98 -9.01 -13.63
CA ASN A 87 -8.45 -8.02 -14.54
C ASN A 87 -8.92 -8.21 -15.98
N HIS A 88 -9.54 -7.19 -16.53
CA HIS A 88 -9.97 -7.12 -17.93
C HIS A 88 -8.84 -6.70 -18.89
N GLY A 89 -7.67 -6.37 -18.35
CA GLY A 89 -6.52 -5.94 -19.13
C GLY A 89 -5.26 -5.87 -18.30
N ILE A 90 -4.15 -5.57 -18.93
CA ILE A 90 -2.86 -5.28 -18.28
C ILE A 90 -2.39 -3.87 -18.65
N CYS A 91 -1.68 -3.23 -17.73
CA CYS A 91 -1.11 -1.90 -17.97
C CYS A 91 0.17 -2.02 -18.84
N PRO A 92 0.68 -0.90 -19.39
CA PRO A 92 1.91 -0.90 -20.19
C PRO A 92 3.12 -1.53 -19.50
N LYS A 93 3.25 -1.43 -18.17
CA LYS A 93 4.32 -2.12 -17.43
C LYS A 93 4.23 -3.64 -17.56
N GLY A 94 3.01 -4.18 -17.42
CA GLY A 94 2.77 -5.62 -17.55
C GLY A 94 3.03 -6.13 -18.96
N ALA A 95 2.52 -5.41 -19.97
CA ALA A 95 2.70 -5.76 -21.38
C ALA A 95 4.18 -5.72 -21.82
N SER A 96 4.96 -4.80 -21.26
CA SER A 96 6.40 -4.65 -21.54
C SER A 96 7.32 -5.34 -20.53
N GLY A 97 6.77 -6.16 -19.64
CA GLY A 97 7.51 -6.75 -18.51
C GLY A 97 8.71 -7.61 -18.92
N MET A 98 8.70 -8.19 -20.10
CA MET A 98 9.83 -8.94 -20.63
C MET A 98 11.11 -8.09 -20.77
N PHE A 99 10.99 -6.79 -21.05
CA PHE A 99 12.16 -5.90 -21.14
C PHE A 99 12.85 -5.67 -19.80
N ASN A 100 12.16 -5.91 -18.68
CA ASN A 100 12.79 -5.95 -17.37
C ASN A 100 13.54 -7.28 -17.12
N THR A 101 13.04 -8.39 -17.69
CA THR A 101 13.68 -9.69 -17.59
C THR A 101 14.95 -9.77 -18.45
N TYR A 102 14.91 -9.18 -19.63
CA TYR A 102 16.04 -9.12 -20.57
C TYR A 102 16.91 -7.86 -20.40
N ASP A 103 16.74 -7.11 -19.33
CA ASP A 103 17.55 -5.91 -19.04
C ASP A 103 19.04 -6.28 -18.91
N PRO A 104 19.94 -5.69 -19.72
CA PRO A 104 21.37 -5.99 -19.68
C PRO A 104 22.06 -5.59 -18.37
N TYR A 105 21.45 -4.67 -17.59
CA TYR A 105 21.92 -4.22 -16.29
C TYR A 105 21.55 -5.17 -15.13
N ARG A 106 20.89 -6.28 -15.41
CA ARG A 106 20.57 -7.31 -14.43
C ARG A 106 21.81 -7.86 -13.77
N LEU A 107 21.71 -8.09 -12.45
CA LEU A 107 22.67 -8.86 -11.69
C LEU A 107 22.68 -10.31 -12.18
N LYS A 108 23.87 -10.91 -12.34
CA LYS A 108 24.05 -12.25 -12.91
C LYS A 108 24.84 -13.19 -12.00
N LYS A 109 25.70 -12.64 -11.15
CA LYS A 109 26.54 -13.38 -10.19
C LYS A 109 26.52 -12.72 -8.82
N PRO A 110 26.77 -13.46 -7.76
CA PRO A 110 27.01 -12.88 -6.43
C PRO A 110 28.21 -11.93 -6.47
N LEU A 111 28.11 -10.82 -5.74
CA LEU A 111 29.13 -9.78 -5.68
C LEU A 111 29.50 -9.47 -4.23
N ARG A 112 30.79 -9.29 -3.97
CA ARG A 112 31.34 -8.84 -2.69
C ARG A 112 31.94 -7.46 -2.83
N ARG A 113 31.62 -6.58 -1.90
CA ARG A 113 32.29 -5.28 -1.73
C ARG A 113 33.71 -5.49 -1.18
N THR A 114 34.70 -4.80 -1.75
CA THR A 114 36.07 -4.76 -1.21
C THR A 114 36.44 -3.39 -0.64
N ASN A 115 35.73 -2.33 -1.00
CA ASN A 115 35.89 -1.01 -0.38
C ASN A 115 35.06 -0.96 0.93
N PRO A 116 35.69 -0.80 2.12
CA PRO A 116 34.95 -0.71 3.38
C PRO A 116 34.14 0.59 3.53
N LYS A 117 34.48 1.64 2.78
CA LYS A 117 33.72 2.88 2.78
C LYS A 117 32.42 2.73 2.01
N LYS A 118 31.34 3.22 2.57
CA LYS A 118 30.00 3.22 1.96
C LYS A 118 29.55 4.66 1.75
N GLY A 119 29.15 5.01 0.53
CA GLY A 119 28.68 6.32 0.15
C GLY A 119 28.20 6.38 -1.29
N PRO A 120 27.46 7.42 -1.70
CA PRO A 120 26.98 7.55 -3.08
C PRO A 120 28.13 7.73 -4.09
N ASN A 121 29.24 8.34 -3.66
CA ASN A 121 30.44 8.60 -4.47
C ASN A 121 31.58 7.61 -4.16
N GLU A 122 31.36 6.62 -3.31
CA GLU A 122 32.34 5.62 -2.96
C GLU A 122 32.17 4.41 -3.89
N ASP A 123 33.17 4.15 -4.74
CA ASP A 123 33.18 2.94 -5.57
C ASP A 123 33.25 1.69 -4.67
N PRO A 124 32.27 0.79 -4.70
CA PRO A 124 32.27 -0.42 -3.91
C PRO A 124 33.42 -1.39 -4.23
N ARG A 125 34.04 -1.27 -5.42
CA ARG A 125 35.06 -2.18 -5.95
C ARG A 125 34.57 -3.62 -5.90
N TRP A 126 33.46 -3.88 -6.60
CA TRP A 126 32.81 -5.17 -6.64
C TRP A 126 33.72 -6.28 -7.19
N VAL A 127 33.75 -7.43 -6.51
CA VAL A 127 34.40 -8.65 -6.97
C VAL A 127 33.34 -9.74 -7.08
N GLU A 128 33.30 -10.41 -8.25
CA GLU A 128 32.45 -11.59 -8.42
C GLU A 128 32.89 -12.72 -7.50
N MET A 129 31.93 -13.45 -6.96
CA MET A 129 32.17 -14.63 -6.13
C MET A 129 31.28 -15.79 -6.58
N SER A 130 31.66 -17.00 -6.23
CA SER A 130 30.84 -18.17 -6.45
C SER A 130 29.65 -18.19 -5.50
N TRP A 131 28.60 -18.92 -5.83
CA TRP A 131 27.48 -19.14 -4.92
C TRP A 131 27.90 -19.83 -3.62
N GLU A 132 28.84 -20.81 -3.71
CA GLU A 132 29.36 -21.50 -2.53
C GLU A 132 30.08 -20.54 -1.56
N GLU A 133 30.93 -19.67 -2.09
CA GLU A 133 31.59 -18.62 -1.31
C GLU A 133 30.57 -17.62 -0.72
N ALA A 134 29.57 -17.23 -1.50
CA ALA A 134 28.51 -16.32 -1.06
C ALA A 134 27.70 -16.93 0.10
N PHE A 135 27.23 -18.16 -0.06
CA PHE A 135 26.48 -18.85 0.97
C PHE A 135 27.30 -19.07 2.23
N SER A 136 28.56 -19.52 2.09
CA SER A 136 29.44 -19.74 3.24
C SER A 136 29.71 -18.47 4.03
N THR A 137 29.98 -17.35 3.32
CA THR A 137 30.23 -16.06 3.94
C THR A 137 28.99 -15.53 4.68
N VAL A 138 27.81 -15.56 4.03
CA VAL A 138 26.57 -15.07 4.63
C VAL A 138 26.13 -15.97 5.78
N ALA A 139 26.21 -17.29 5.61
CA ALA A 139 25.83 -18.25 6.66
C ALA A 139 26.73 -18.12 7.90
N ALA A 140 28.05 -17.94 7.75
CA ALA A 140 28.96 -17.73 8.87
C ALA A 140 28.58 -16.50 9.71
N LYS A 141 28.26 -15.37 9.05
CA LYS A 141 27.81 -14.14 9.73
C LYS A 141 26.46 -14.34 10.42
N LEU A 142 25.51 -14.97 9.73
CA LEU A 142 24.19 -15.30 10.28
C LEU A 142 24.28 -16.26 11.46
N LYS A 143 25.14 -17.30 11.37
CA LYS A 143 25.33 -18.26 12.47
C LYS A 143 25.83 -17.56 13.72
N LYS A 144 26.85 -16.71 13.59
CA LYS A 144 27.36 -15.91 14.72
C LYS A 144 26.23 -15.11 15.37
N ILE A 145 25.43 -14.37 14.58
CA ILE A 145 24.31 -13.56 15.08
C ILE A 145 23.25 -14.45 15.75
N LYS A 146 22.91 -15.59 15.14
CA LYS A 146 21.91 -16.52 15.68
C LYS A 146 22.35 -17.11 17.03
N ASP A 147 23.61 -17.44 17.19
CA ASP A 147 24.17 -18.01 18.41
C ASP A 147 24.29 -16.96 19.54
N GLU A 148 24.62 -15.70 19.20
CA GLU A 148 24.75 -14.61 20.17
C GLU A 148 23.40 -13.98 20.57
N ASP A 149 22.69 -13.41 19.61
CA ASP A 149 21.38 -12.78 19.78
C ASP A 149 20.69 -12.61 18.41
N PRO A 150 19.71 -13.44 18.07
CA PRO A 150 19.05 -13.39 16.76
C PRO A 150 18.33 -12.06 16.49
N ARG A 151 18.04 -11.24 17.53
CA ARG A 151 17.42 -9.91 17.37
C ARG A 151 18.34 -8.92 16.65
N LYS A 152 19.65 -9.18 16.59
CA LYS A 152 20.61 -8.33 15.88
C LYS A 152 20.48 -8.41 14.34
N LEU A 153 19.70 -9.37 13.81
CA LEU A 153 19.35 -9.46 12.40
C LEU A 153 18.07 -8.71 12.09
N ILE A 154 18.10 -7.88 11.03
CA ILE A 154 16.92 -7.21 10.47
C ILE A 154 16.65 -7.76 9.06
N TRP A 155 15.42 -8.15 8.78
CA TRP A 155 14.93 -8.48 7.45
C TRP A 155 14.09 -7.32 6.89
N GLN A 156 14.55 -6.73 5.80
CA GLN A 156 13.91 -5.59 5.11
C GLN A 156 13.17 -6.09 3.86
N HIS A 157 11.89 -6.43 4.00
CA HIS A 157 11.08 -6.98 2.93
C HIS A 157 10.47 -5.88 2.07
N GLY A 158 10.72 -5.93 0.76
CA GLY A 158 10.14 -5.01 -0.23
C GLY A 158 8.75 -5.43 -0.67
N GLN A 159 8.49 -5.38 -1.97
CA GLN A 159 7.22 -5.75 -2.56
C GLN A 159 7.10 -7.27 -2.81
N GLY A 160 7.65 -8.06 -1.93
CA GLY A 160 7.90 -9.47 -2.12
C GLY A 160 6.71 -10.42 -2.15
N LYS A 161 5.46 -9.95 -1.98
CA LYS A 161 4.29 -10.77 -2.35
C LYS A 161 4.34 -11.30 -3.78
N TYR A 162 5.33 -10.84 -4.52
CA TYR A 162 5.39 -11.00 -5.96
C TYR A 162 6.51 -11.91 -6.43
N LEU A 163 7.50 -12.16 -5.57
CA LEU A 163 8.59 -13.08 -5.87
C LEU A 163 8.56 -14.30 -4.96
N ILE A 164 8.84 -14.19 -3.66
CA ILE A 164 8.74 -15.31 -2.72
C ILE A 164 7.58 -15.22 -1.73
N GLY A 165 6.87 -14.07 -1.69
CA GLY A 165 5.84 -13.80 -0.68
C GLY A 165 6.37 -13.40 0.69
N GLU A 166 5.57 -12.61 1.37
CA GLU A 166 5.82 -12.18 2.75
C GLU A 166 5.80 -13.36 3.72
N GLU A 167 4.99 -14.36 3.41
CA GLU A 167 4.83 -15.57 4.19
C GLU A 167 6.11 -16.37 4.30
N PHE A 168 6.90 -16.46 3.23
CA PHE A 168 8.21 -17.15 3.29
C PHE A 168 9.23 -16.36 4.10
N ALA A 169 9.28 -15.05 3.94
CA ALA A 169 10.16 -14.20 4.75
C ALA A 169 9.79 -14.29 6.23
N LYS A 170 8.49 -14.29 6.56
CA LYS A 170 7.99 -14.48 7.91
C LYS A 170 8.39 -15.85 8.47
N ALA A 171 8.20 -16.91 7.70
CA ALA A 171 8.59 -18.26 8.10
C ALA A 171 10.10 -18.36 8.35
N TRP A 172 10.91 -17.76 7.48
CA TRP A 172 12.36 -17.80 7.64
C TRP A 172 12.85 -17.00 8.85
N THR A 173 12.33 -15.80 9.07
CA THR A 173 12.69 -14.97 10.22
C THR A 173 12.23 -15.58 11.54
N GLN A 174 11.08 -16.25 11.56
CA GLN A 174 10.59 -17.04 12.71
C GLN A 174 11.52 -18.22 13.01
N ALA A 175 11.92 -19.00 12.00
CA ALA A 175 12.87 -20.10 12.15
C ALA A 175 14.26 -19.62 12.61
N PHE A 176 14.69 -18.43 12.16
CA PHE A 176 15.94 -17.80 12.61
C PHE A 176 15.84 -17.33 14.07
N GLY A 177 14.68 -16.86 14.51
CA GLY A 177 14.41 -16.34 15.86
C GLY A 177 14.46 -14.82 15.97
N THR A 178 14.50 -14.07 14.86
CA THR A 178 14.44 -12.61 14.90
C THR A 178 13.00 -12.06 14.81
N PRO A 179 12.61 -11.09 15.67
CA PRO A 179 11.35 -10.38 15.54
C PRO A 179 11.42 -9.26 14.48
N ASN A 180 12.61 -8.96 13.98
CA ASN A 180 12.91 -7.77 13.18
C ASN A 180 12.67 -7.99 11.68
N MET A 181 11.51 -8.51 11.32
CA MET A 181 11.03 -8.46 9.94
C MET A 181 10.27 -7.14 9.72
N THR A 182 10.65 -6.37 8.72
CA THR A 182 9.92 -5.16 8.33
C THR A 182 9.31 -5.32 6.95
N HIS A 183 8.17 -4.67 6.74
CA HIS A 183 7.41 -4.75 5.50
C HIS A 183 7.08 -3.34 4.98
N ARG A 184 6.77 -3.22 3.70
CA ARG A 184 6.54 -1.94 3.01
C ARG A 184 5.22 -1.24 3.33
N THR A 185 4.31 -1.82 4.10
CA THR A 185 2.93 -1.33 4.24
C THR A 185 2.86 0.09 4.79
N THR A 186 3.76 0.49 5.68
CA THR A 186 3.83 1.86 6.19
C THR A 186 4.34 2.89 5.16
N ALA A 187 4.91 2.46 4.06
CA ALA A 187 5.17 3.31 2.90
C ALA A 187 4.07 3.24 1.82
N CYS A 188 2.99 2.47 2.06
CA CYS A 188 1.93 2.19 1.11
C CYS A 188 0.56 2.68 1.58
N GLU A 189 -0.03 2.04 2.59
CA GLU A 189 -1.42 2.27 3.01
C GLU A 189 -1.71 1.96 4.50
N ALA A 190 -0.69 1.87 5.36
CA ALA A 190 -0.87 1.43 6.75
C ALA A 190 -1.92 2.25 7.52
N ALA A 191 -1.95 3.58 7.35
CA ALA A 191 -2.92 4.42 8.05
C ALA A 191 -4.37 4.07 7.66
N ARG A 192 -4.61 3.71 6.37
CA ARG A 192 -5.92 3.24 5.93
C ARG A 192 -6.28 1.90 6.58
N HIS A 193 -5.34 0.96 6.61
CA HIS A 193 -5.55 -0.34 7.26
C HIS A 193 -5.87 -0.19 8.74
N VAL A 194 -5.11 0.61 9.47
CA VAL A 194 -5.33 0.82 10.91
C VAL A 194 -6.66 1.51 11.19
N ALA A 195 -7.07 2.48 10.35
CA ALA A 195 -8.37 3.11 10.48
C ALA A 195 -9.52 2.11 10.27
N ASP A 196 -9.40 1.23 9.25
CA ASP A 196 -10.36 0.15 9.02
C ASP A 196 -10.37 -0.85 10.20
N GLU A 197 -9.19 -1.27 10.67
CA GLU A 197 -9.04 -2.20 11.80
C GLU A 197 -9.58 -1.63 13.12
N LEU A 198 -9.38 -0.33 13.40
CA LEU A 198 -9.98 0.38 14.53
C LEU A 198 -11.51 0.44 14.45
N THR A 199 -12.06 0.40 13.24
CA THR A 199 -13.50 0.56 13.02
C THR A 199 -14.24 -0.79 13.10
N TRP A 200 -13.69 -1.86 12.48
CA TRP A 200 -14.33 -3.18 12.36
C TRP A 200 -13.36 -4.38 12.39
N ALA A 201 -12.13 -4.19 12.83
CA ALA A 201 -11.08 -5.22 12.95
C ALA A 201 -10.71 -5.94 11.64
N GLY A 202 -10.83 -5.27 10.51
CA GLY A 202 -10.46 -5.81 9.20
C GLY A 202 -10.08 -4.71 8.23
N HIS A 203 -9.46 -5.06 7.10
CA HIS A 203 -9.08 -4.11 6.06
C HIS A 203 -9.31 -4.67 4.65
N GLY A 204 -9.17 -3.83 3.63
CA GLY A 204 -9.27 -4.27 2.24
C GLY A 204 -10.57 -3.91 1.56
N ILE A 205 -11.23 -2.85 1.99
CA ILE A 205 -12.50 -2.34 1.48
C ILE A 205 -12.39 -1.80 0.05
N LEU A 206 -13.45 -1.99 -0.73
CA LEU A 206 -13.61 -1.50 -2.10
C LEU A 206 -15.03 -0.99 -2.34
N PRO A 207 -15.22 0.03 -3.20
CA PRO A 207 -16.55 0.52 -3.54
C PRO A 207 -17.30 -0.47 -4.45
N ASP A 208 -18.61 -0.63 -4.26
CA ASP A 208 -19.50 -1.45 -5.10
C ASP A 208 -20.00 -0.68 -6.32
N LEU A 209 -19.06 -0.29 -7.18
CA LEU A 209 -19.31 0.65 -8.27
C LEU A 209 -20.39 0.19 -9.26
N LYS A 210 -20.59 -1.12 -9.38
CA LYS A 210 -21.63 -1.71 -10.25
C LYS A 210 -23.04 -1.15 -9.96
N TYR A 211 -23.29 -0.83 -8.70
CA TYR A 211 -24.59 -0.32 -8.23
C TYR A 211 -24.53 1.11 -7.72
N SER A 212 -23.33 1.70 -7.62
CA SER A 212 -23.17 3.08 -7.17
C SER A 212 -23.74 4.09 -8.18
N LYS A 213 -24.26 5.22 -7.67
CA LYS A 213 -24.70 6.38 -8.45
C LYS A 213 -23.83 7.59 -8.24
N LEU A 214 -23.14 7.66 -7.10
CA LEU A 214 -22.17 8.71 -6.78
C LEU A 214 -20.93 8.12 -6.16
N LEU A 215 -19.75 8.47 -6.70
CA LEU A 215 -18.46 8.22 -6.12
C LEU A 215 -17.79 9.54 -5.74
N LEU A 216 -17.61 9.79 -4.44
CA LEU A 216 -16.73 10.83 -3.93
C LEU A 216 -15.34 10.24 -3.72
N ASN A 217 -14.39 10.57 -4.57
CA ASN A 217 -13.04 10.04 -4.55
C ASN A 217 -12.03 11.05 -3.98
N PHE A 218 -11.52 10.79 -2.79
CA PHE A 218 -10.52 11.62 -2.11
C PHE A 218 -9.10 11.12 -2.40
N GLY A 219 -8.53 11.51 -3.54
CA GLY A 219 -7.13 11.26 -3.90
C GLY A 219 -6.75 9.79 -4.12
N ALA A 220 -7.66 8.95 -4.61
CA ALA A 220 -7.34 7.61 -5.10
C ALA A 220 -7.18 7.63 -6.62
N ASN A 221 -5.94 7.56 -7.11
CA ASN A 221 -5.63 7.61 -8.54
C ASN A 221 -5.51 6.20 -9.14
N TYR A 222 -6.64 5.47 -9.21
CA TYR A 222 -6.66 4.06 -9.64
C TYR A 222 -6.42 3.86 -11.15
N TYR A 223 -6.47 4.91 -11.99
CA TYR A 223 -6.07 4.78 -13.40
C TYR A 223 -4.55 4.63 -13.57
N GLU A 224 -3.75 5.18 -12.68
CA GLU A 224 -2.29 5.14 -12.74
C GLU A 224 -1.65 4.22 -11.71
N ALA A 225 -2.24 4.14 -10.52
CA ALA A 225 -1.66 3.48 -9.36
C ALA A 225 -2.77 2.98 -8.43
N GLU A 226 -2.51 2.06 -7.63
CA GLU A 226 -3.33 1.49 -6.57
C GLU A 226 -3.38 -0.02 -6.59
N GLN A 227 -3.71 -0.61 -5.46
CA GLN A 227 -4.09 -2.02 -5.38
C GLN A 227 -5.51 -2.18 -5.96
N ALA A 228 -5.74 -3.24 -6.71
CA ALA A 228 -6.97 -3.47 -7.47
C ALA A 228 -7.26 -2.44 -8.59
N ALA A 229 -6.25 -1.62 -8.99
CA ALA A 229 -6.45 -0.62 -10.03
C ALA A 229 -7.07 -1.18 -11.31
N ARG A 230 -6.65 -2.37 -11.75
CA ARG A 230 -7.21 -3.01 -12.96
C ARG A 230 -8.63 -3.54 -12.83
N TRP A 231 -9.14 -3.65 -11.62
CA TRP A 231 -10.55 -3.93 -11.37
C TRP A 231 -11.34 -2.63 -11.18
N LEU A 232 -10.79 -1.67 -10.40
CA LEU A 232 -11.45 -0.39 -10.14
C LEU A 232 -11.63 0.48 -11.39
N ASP A 233 -10.60 0.60 -12.23
CA ASP A 233 -10.68 1.41 -13.45
C ASP A 233 -11.72 0.87 -14.43
N TRP A 234 -11.75 -0.45 -14.61
CA TRP A 234 -12.74 -1.09 -15.47
C TRP A 234 -14.16 -0.95 -14.89
N GLN A 235 -14.35 -1.22 -13.58
CA GLN A 235 -15.65 -1.05 -12.92
C GLN A 235 -16.14 0.39 -13.00
N THR A 236 -15.26 1.37 -12.79
CA THR A 236 -15.60 2.78 -12.90
C THR A 236 -16.10 3.12 -14.31
N MET A 237 -15.37 2.74 -15.34
CA MET A 237 -15.76 3.01 -16.73
C MET A 237 -17.11 2.39 -17.08
N GLN A 238 -17.31 1.10 -16.73
CA GLN A 238 -18.60 0.42 -16.96
C GLN A 238 -19.76 1.05 -16.19
N SER A 239 -19.47 1.68 -15.05
CA SER A 239 -20.50 2.29 -14.19
C SER A 239 -20.82 3.72 -14.62
N ILE A 240 -19.85 4.46 -15.16
CA ILE A 240 -20.08 5.76 -15.81
C ILE A 240 -21.07 5.62 -16.96
N ASP A 241 -20.90 4.61 -17.83
CA ASP A 241 -21.84 4.31 -18.91
C ASP A 241 -23.27 3.98 -18.40
N LYS A 242 -23.40 3.60 -17.13
CA LYS A 242 -24.69 3.33 -16.44
C LYS A 242 -25.16 4.49 -15.55
N GLY A 243 -24.53 5.66 -15.67
CA GLY A 243 -24.91 6.87 -14.98
C GLY A 243 -24.26 7.10 -13.61
N LEU A 244 -23.16 6.41 -13.29
CA LEU A 244 -22.34 6.76 -12.13
C LEU A 244 -21.77 8.16 -12.31
N LYS A 245 -21.99 9.04 -11.34
CA LYS A 245 -21.34 10.34 -11.21
C LYS A 245 -20.10 10.25 -10.35
N THR A 246 -19.03 10.92 -10.78
CA THR A 246 -17.73 10.89 -10.11
C THR A 246 -17.26 12.29 -9.76
N VAL A 247 -16.95 12.51 -8.49
CA VAL A 247 -16.33 13.74 -7.98
C VAL A 247 -14.96 13.38 -7.42
N VAL A 248 -13.92 14.03 -7.88
CA VAL A 248 -12.54 13.80 -7.41
C VAL A 248 -12.03 15.00 -6.63
N VAL A 249 -11.72 14.76 -5.37
CA VAL A 249 -11.21 15.77 -4.43
C VAL A 249 -9.73 15.55 -4.23
N GLU A 250 -8.89 16.35 -4.86
CA GLU A 250 -7.42 16.27 -4.77
C GLU A 250 -6.74 17.54 -5.29
N PRO A 251 -5.51 17.89 -4.86
CA PRO A 251 -4.86 19.14 -5.22
C PRO A 251 -4.33 19.23 -6.67
N ARG A 252 -4.24 18.08 -7.35
CA ARG A 252 -3.70 17.95 -8.70
C ARG A 252 -4.69 17.25 -9.63
N LEU A 253 -4.92 17.81 -10.81
CA LEU A 253 -5.71 17.15 -11.85
C LEU A 253 -5.00 15.87 -12.34
N SER A 254 -5.28 14.75 -11.68
CA SER A 254 -4.77 13.44 -12.04
C SER A 254 -5.53 12.82 -13.22
N GLY A 255 -5.08 11.65 -13.67
CA GLY A 255 -5.80 10.90 -14.72
C GLY A 255 -7.24 10.53 -14.32
N VAL A 256 -7.51 10.31 -13.04
CA VAL A 256 -8.87 10.07 -12.52
C VAL A 256 -9.67 11.38 -12.50
N ALA A 257 -9.08 12.46 -11.98
CA ALA A 257 -9.73 13.77 -11.92
C ALA A 257 -10.06 14.33 -13.30
N ALA A 258 -9.18 14.12 -14.29
CA ALA A 258 -9.39 14.58 -15.66
C ALA A 258 -10.54 13.85 -16.39
N LYS A 259 -11.02 12.73 -15.86
CA LYS A 259 -12.16 11.96 -16.41
C LYS A 259 -13.39 12.00 -15.51
N ALA A 260 -13.31 12.69 -14.39
CA ALA A 260 -14.43 12.86 -13.47
C ALA A 260 -15.45 13.88 -13.99
N ASP A 261 -16.71 13.79 -13.53
CA ASP A 261 -17.72 14.83 -13.77
C ASP A 261 -17.32 16.15 -13.10
N GLU A 262 -16.61 16.08 -11.97
CA GLU A 262 -16.14 17.26 -11.24
C GLU A 262 -14.78 17.02 -10.57
N TRP A 263 -13.85 17.96 -10.70
CA TRP A 263 -12.62 18.03 -9.93
C TRP A 263 -12.68 19.17 -8.91
N VAL A 264 -12.45 18.84 -7.64
CA VAL A 264 -12.44 19.78 -6.52
C VAL A 264 -11.02 19.89 -5.97
N PRO A 265 -10.31 20.99 -6.25
CA PRO A 265 -8.92 21.17 -5.86
C PRO A 265 -8.79 21.57 -4.38
N VAL A 266 -8.77 20.60 -3.47
CA VAL A 266 -8.62 20.81 -2.02
C VAL A 266 -7.17 21.16 -1.65
N ARG A 267 -6.98 22.06 -0.68
CA ARG A 267 -5.65 22.34 -0.11
C ARG A 267 -5.07 21.08 0.57
N PRO A 268 -3.80 20.69 0.26
CA PRO A 268 -3.20 19.47 0.80
C PRO A 268 -3.29 19.39 2.32
N GLY A 269 -3.73 18.23 2.85
CA GLY A 269 -3.86 17.97 4.28
C GLY A 269 -5.12 18.54 4.94
N LYS A 270 -5.95 19.31 4.22
CA LYS A 270 -7.15 19.98 4.77
C LYS A 270 -8.46 19.23 4.52
N ASP A 271 -8.37 18.06 3.93
CA ASP A 271 -9.51 17.18 3.61
C ASP A 271 -10.37 16.86 4.84
N VAL A 272 -9.74 16.67 6.02
CA VAL A 272 -10.44 16.33 7.27
C VAL A 272 -11.47 17.40 7.63
N VAL A 273 -11.11 18.67 7.54
CA VAL A 273 -12.03 19.77 7.85
C VAL A 273 -13.19 19.83 6.86
N MET A 274 -12.94 19.60 5.57
CA MET A 274 -13.99 19.48 4.56
C MET A 274 -14.95 18.33 4.89
N LEU A 275 -14.42 17.14 5.23
CA LEU A 275 -15.22 15.97 5.57
C LEU A 275 -16.07 16.20 6.85
N LEU A 276 -15.50 16.83 7.86
CA LEU A 276 -16.23 17.16 9.09
C LEU A 276 -17.32 18.22 8.86
N ALA A 277 -17.07 19.22 8.00
CA ALA A 277 -18.10 20.17 7.58
C ALA A 277 -19.24 19.49 6.80
N MET A 278 -18.92 18.53 5.93
CA MET A 278 -19.93 17.70 5.26
C MET A 278 -20.75 16.89 6.28
N ALA A 279 -20.09 16.28 7.28
CA ALA A 279 -20.78 15.57 8.36
C ALA A 279 -21.75 16.49 9.13
N LYS A 280 -21.31 17.71 9.45
CA LYS A 280 -22.18 18.72 10.06
C LYS A 280 -23.41 19.02 9.19
N VAL A 281 -23.25 19.23 7.90
CA VAL A 281 -24.38 19.48 6.98
C VAL A 281 -25.38 18.33 7.01
N LEU A 282 -24.93 17.08 7.00
CA LEU A 282 -25.80 15.92 7.07
C LEU A 282 -26.54 15.82 8.40
N ILE A 283 -25.85 16.06 9.51
CA ILE A 283 -26.38 15.99 10.86
C ILE A 283 -27.43 17.10 11.09
N ASP A 284 -27.12 18.34 10.71
CA ASP A 284 -28.00 19.48 10.88
C ASP A 284 -29.28 19.35 10.03
N ALA A 285 -29.17 18.79 8.85
CA ALA A 285 -30.30 18.52 7.96
C ALA A 285 -31.11 17.25 8.35
N GLY A 286 -30.65 16.45 9.32
CA GLY A 286 -31.27 15.18 9.67
C GLY A 286 -31.21 14.12 8.57
N THR A 287 -30.32 14.28 7.59
CA THR A 287 -30.18 13.35 6.45
C THR A 287 -29.16 12.25 6.75
N ILE A 288 -29.40 11.53 7.85
CA ILE A 288 -28.56 10.43 8.35
C ILE A 288 -29.38 9.17 8.54
N ASP A 289 -28.74 8.00 8.45
CA ASP A 289 -29.37 6.68 8.69
C ASP A 289 -29.33 6.36 10.18
N GLU A 290 -30.26 6.95 10.97
CA GLU A 290 -30.33 6.75 12.42
C GLU A 290 -30.51 5.26 12.80
N PRO A 291 -31.38 4.46 12.13
CA PRO A 291 -31.48 3.02 12.41
C PRO A 291 -30.13 2.29 12.24
N PHE A 292 -29.38 2.60 11.17
CA PHE A 292 -28.07 2.00 10.97
C PHE A 292 -27.09 2.40 12.08
N LEU A 293 -27.05 3.65 12.46
CA LEU A 293 -26.16 4.14 13.53
C LEU A 293 -26.46 3.45 14.87
N VAL A 294 -27.72 3.23 15.20
CA VAL A 294 -28.14 2.57 16.44
C VAL A 294 -27.83 1.08 16.42
N GLU A 295 -28.16 0.38 15.34
CA GLU A 295 -28.04 -1.07 15.27
C GLU A 295 -26.62 -1.57 15.08
N TYR A 296 -25.82 -0.89 14.25
CA TYR A 296 -24.54 -1.41 13.77
C TYR A 296 -23.33 -0.76 14.39
N THR A 297 -23.49 0.43 15.00
CA THR A 297 -22.34 1.21 15.50
C THR A 297 -22.40 1.42 17.01
N ASN A 298 -21.29 1.89 17.56
CA ASN A 298 -21.22 2.31 18.97
C ASN A 298 -21.69 3.76 19.21
N ALA A 299 -22.35 4.39 18.25
CA ALA A 299 -22.85 5.75 18.33
C ALA A 299 -23.76 6.01 19.55
N PRO A 300 -24.63 5.07 20.01
CA PRO A 300 -25.47 5.24 21.19
C PRO A 300 -24.75 5.08 22.54
N GLN A 301 -23.53 4.59 22.59
CA GLN A 301 -22.83 4.33 23.85
C GLN A 301 -22.60 5.63 24.64
N LEU A 302 -22.73 5.53 25.97
CA LEU A 302 -22.56 6.66 26.88
C LEU A 302 -21.09 6.93 27.16
N VAL A 303 -20.69 8.20 27.08
CA VAL A 303 -19.30 8.67 27.22
C VAL A 303 -19.28 9.79 28.25
N ASP A 304 -18.33 9.74 29.18
CA ASP A 304 -18.13 10.78 30.21
C ASP A 304 -17.40 12.01 29.66
N ALA A 305 -17.15 12.99 30.55
CA ALA A 305 -16.43 14.22 30.19
C ALA A 305 -14.96 14.00 29.83
N ALA A 306 -14.34 12.90 30.28
CA ALA A 306 -12.97 12.52 29.93
C ALA A 306 -12.90 11.74 28.61
N GLY A 307 -14.03 11.43 27.99
CA GLY A 307 -14.11 10.67 26.75
C GLY A 307 -14.15 9.14 26.96
N VAL A 308 -14.28 8.68 28.20
CA VAL A 308 -14.31 7.25 28.53
C VAL A 308 -15.73 6.71 28.41
N VAL A 309 -15.88 5.54 27.76
CA VAL A 309 -17.17 4.88 27.62
C VAL A 309 -17.63 4.32 28.97
N LEU A 310 -18.88 4.62 29.35
CA LEU A 310 -19.52 4.05 30.53
C LEU A 310 -19.75 2.55 30.35
N LYS A 311 -19.29 1.77 31.31
CA LYS A 311 -19.41 0.29 31.30
C LYS A 311 -20.24 -0.18 32.48
N ASP A 312 -20.87 -1.33 32.35
CA ASP A 312 -21.59 -2.01 33.43
C ASP A 312 -20.63 -2.47 34.53
N LYS A 313 -21.17 -3.00 35.61
CA LYS A 313 -20.45 -3.51 36.80
C LYS A 313 -19.40 -4.58 36.46
N ASP A 314 -19.51 -5.24 35.35
CA ASP A 314 -18.52 -6.19 34.81
C ASP A 314 -17.23 -5.50 34.31
N GLY A 315 -17.23 -4.17 34.22
CA GLY A 315 -16.14 -3.37 33.67
C GLY A 315 -15.87 -3.55 32.17
N LYS A 316 -16.73 -4.29 31.44
CA LYS A 316 -16.52 -4.65 30.03
C LYS A 316 -17.65 -4.20 29.13
N THR A 317 -18.92 -4.43 29.55
CA THR A 317 -20.10 -4.20 28.71
C THR A 317 -20.43 -2.71 28.64
N PRO A 318 -20.37 -2.06 27.45
CA PRO A 318 -20.74 -0.65 27.28
C PRO A 318 -22.24 -0.43 27.56
N LEU A 319 -22.58 0.71 28.17
CA LEU A 319 -23.95 1.10 28.45
C LEU A 319 -24.46 2.12 27.42
N VAL A 320 -25.76 2.00 27.13
CA VAL A 320 -26.54 2.95 26.33
C VAL A 320 -27.65 3.54 27.20
N TRP A 321 -28.21 4.68 26.81
CA TRP A 321 -29.39 5.23 27.47
C TRP A 321 -30.66 4.62 26.88
N ASP A 322 -31.40 3.89 27.69
CA ASP A 322 -32.70 3.32 27.28
C ASP A 322 -33.79 4.38 27.36
N THR A 323 -34.37 4.78 26.24
CA THR A 323 -35.40 5.82 26.16
C THR A 323 -36.73 5.38 26.78
N VAL A 324 -36.97 4.09 26.96
CA VAL A 324 -38.19 3.55 27.52
C VAL A 324 -38.16 3.59 29.02
N SER A 325 -37.09 3.10 29.66
CA SER A 325 -36.97 3.07 31.13
C SER A 325 -36.34 4.32 31.75
N GLY A 326 -35.73 5.18 30.93
CA GLY A 326 -35.05 6.36 31.41
C GLY A 326 -33.78 6.08 32.20
N GLY A 327 -33.00 5.03 31.80
CA GLY A 327 -31.80 4.63 32.52
C GLY A 327 -30.68 4.09 31.65
N ALA A 328 -29.44 4.08 32.21
CA ALA A 328 -28.28 3.48 31.53
C ALA A 328 -28.32 1.95 31.66
N LYS A 329 -28.23 1.22 30.55
CA LYS A 329 -28.30 -0.23 30.47
C LYS A 329 -27.40 -0.81 29.38
N PRO A 330 -26.97 -2.08 29.49
CA PRO A 330 -26.45 -2.85 28.36
C PRO A 330 -27.44 -2.86 27.20
N TYR A 331 -26.94 -2.76 25.98
CA TYR A 331 -27.78 -2.86 24.78
C TYR A 331 -28.17 -4.31 24.55
N THR A 332 -29.31 -4.71 25.10
CA THR A 332 -29.91 -6.05 24.99
C THR A 332 -31.28 -6.00 24.32
N GLN A 333 -31.88 -7.15 24.08
CA GLN A 333 -33.23 -7.25 23.51
C GLN A 333 -34.25 -6.43 24.29
N GLY A 334 -35.01 -5.59 23.59
CA GLY A 334 -36.05 -4.72 24.20
C GLY A 334 -35.58 -3.36 24.64
N VAL A 335 -34.26 -3.11 24.73
CA VAL A 335 -33.69 -1.80 25.01
C VAL A 335 -33.80 -0.92 23.73
N LYS A 336 -34.23 0.33 23.90
CA LYS A 336 -34.32 1.33 22.82
C LYS A 336 -33.27 2.42 23.05
N PRO A 337 -32.06 2.28 22.46
CA PRO A 337 -30.97 3.23 22.69
C PRO A 337 -31.29 4.63 22.16
N ALA A 338 -31.00 5.64 22.97
CA ALA A 338 -30.96 7.02 22.46
C ALA A 338 -29.73 7.22 21.58
N LEU A 339 -29.90 7.79 20.39
CA LEU A 339 -28.77 8.14 19.50
C LEU A 339 -28.10 9.45 19.93
N LYS A 340 -28.87 10.44 20.32
CA LYS A 340 -28.44 11.82 20.68
C LYS A 340 -28.79 12.14 22.12
N GLY A 341 -28.04 13.02 22.74
CA GLY A 341 -28.37 13.63 24.02
C GLY A 341 -27.33 13.48 25.09
N SER A 342 -27.61 14.15 26.22
CA SER A 342 -26.86 14.10 27.45
C SER A 342 -27.76 13.60 28.58
N TYR A 343 -27.28 12.68 29.36
CA TYR A 343 -28.06 11.94 30.38
C TYR A 343 -27.31 11.83 31.70
N ASN A 344 -28.07 11.82 32.79
CA ASN A 344 -27.50 11.64 34.14
C ASN A 344 -27.64 10.18 34.58
N ALA A 345 -26.53 9.53 34.86
CA ALA A 345 -26.45 8.20 35.45
C ALA A 345 -25.52 8.23 36.65
N ASP A 346 -25.94 7.69 37.76
CA ASP A 346 -25.17 7.62 39.04
C ASP A 346 -24.56 8.98 39.44
N GLY A 347 -25.34 10.05 39.27
CA GLY A 347 -24.94 11.42 39.66
C GLY A 347 -23.91 12.09 38.73
N LYS A 348 -23.60 11.48 37.58
CA LYS A 348 -22.69 12.04 36.57
C LYS A 348 -23.41 12.24 35.26
N THR A 349 -22.97 13.24 34.48
CA THR A 349 -23.49 13.50 33.13
C THR A 349 -22.68 12.76 32.09
N TYR A 350 -23.37 12.03 31.23
CA TYR A 350 -22.81 11.32 30.08
C TYR A 350 -23.48 11.83 28.81
N ARG A 351 -22.72 11.84 27.70
CA ARG A 351 -23.25 12.08 26.36
C ARG A 351 -23.24 10.78 25.57
N THR A 352 -24.14 10.61 24.62
CA THR A 352 -23.93 9.54 23.64
C THR A 352 -22.66 9.82 22.81
N ALA A 353 -21.99 8.78 22.33
CA ALA A 353 -20.82 8.92 21.45
C ALA A 353 -21.18 9.73 20.19
N PHE A 354 -22.39 9.60 19.68
CA PHE A 354 -22.90 10.42 18.60
C PHE A 354 -23.05 11.90 19.00
N GLN A 355 -23.54 12.20 20.22
CA GLN A 355 -23.60 13.59 20.71
C GLN A 355 -22.20 14.22 20.79
N VAL A 356 -21.17 13.44 21.16
CA VAL A 356 -19.77 13.92 21.15
C VAL A 356 -19.34 14.31 19.73
N LEU A 357 -19.76 13.56 18.71
CA LEU A 357 -19.51 13.93 17.30
C LEU A 357 -20.25 15.21 16.93
N VAL A 358 -21.55 15.32 17.29
CA VAL A 358 -22.37 16.54 17.03
C VAL A 358 -21.71 17.77 17.63
N ASP A 359 -21.30 17.68 18.90
CA ASP A 359 -20.62 18.77 19.59
C ASP A 359 -19.26 19.11 18.93
N GLY A 360 -18.51 18.08 18.52
CA GLY A 360 -17.19 18.20 17.90
C GLY A 360 -17.20 18.88 16.53
N VAL A 361 -18.30 18.74 15.77
CA VAL A 361 -18.42 19.37 14.44
C VAL A 361 -19.16 20.72 14.48
N LYS A 362 -19.68 21.13 15.63
CA LYS A 362 -20.54 22.33 15.77
C LYS A 362 -19.94 23.58 15.12
N GLU A 363 -18.67 23.84 15.37
CA GLU A 363 -17.94 25.02 14.86
C GLU A 363 -17.27 24.77 13.48
N ILE A 364 -17.37 23.56 12.94
CA ILE A 364 -16.76 23.22 11.64
C ILE A 364 -17.80 23.43 10.54
N THR A 365 -18.17 24.70 10.33
CA THR A 365 -19.12 25.08 9.29
C THR A 365 -18.52 24.96 7.90
N PRO A 366 -19.34 24.91 6.81
CA PRO A 366 -18.83 24.99 5.45
C PRO A 366 -17.97 26.24 5.20
N GLN A 367 -18.30 27.39 5.83
CA GLN A 367 -17.51 28.61 5.74
C GLN A 367 -16.14 28.49 6.40
N TYR A 368 -16.08 27.91 7.60
CA TYR A 368 -14.81 27.59 8.25
C TYR A 368 -13.97 26.62 7.39
N ALA A 369 -14.63 25.63 6.79
CA ALA A 369 -13.93 24.68 5.93
C ALA A 369 -13.44 25.32 4.62
N GLU A 370 -14.15 26.32 4.08
CA GLU A 370 -13.68 27.13 2.94
C GLU A 370 -12.38 27.87 3.27
N GLU A 371 -12.30 28.52 4.41
CA GLU A 371 -11.08 29.24 4.85
C GLU A 371 -9.88 28.28 4.96
N VAL A 372 -10.09 27.11 5.52
CA VAL A 372 -9.03 26.15 5.78
C VAL A 372 -8.66 25.33 4.54
N ALA A 373 -9.64 24.74 3.87
CA ALA A 373 -9.45 23.80 2.77
C ALA A 373 -9.41 24.48 1.40
N ASP A 374 -9.78 25.75 1.31
CA ASP A 374 -9.85 26.55 0.09
C ASP A 374 -10.75 25.88 -0.98
N VAL A 375 -11.89 25.38 -0.50
CA VAL A 375 -13.01 24.86 -1.31
C VAL A 375 -14.25 25.65 -0.96
N PRO A 376 -14.98 26.24 -1.93
CA PRO A 376 -16.14 27.09 -1.64
C PRO A 376 -17.17 26.40 -0.73
N ALA A 377 -17.67 27.12 0.28
CA ALA A 377 -18.67 26.61 1.22
C ALA A 377 -19.92 26.08 0.50
N THR A 378 -20.31 26.72 -0.59
CA THR A 378 -21.40 26.26 -1.47
C THR A 378 -21.12 24.92 -2.11
N THR A 379 -19.87 24.65 -2.52
CA THR A 379 -19.45 23.35 -3.06
C THR A 379 -19.48 22.28 -1.97
N ILE A 380 -18.94 22.55 -0.78
CA ILE A 380 -18.95 21.63 0.36
C ILE A 380 -20.40 21.25 0.73
N THR A 381 -21.28 22.24 0.86
CA THR A 381 -22.69 22.04 1.19
C THR A 381 -23.40 21.22 0.11
N ARG A 382 -23.22 21.58 -1.16
CA ARG A 382 -23.81 20.87 -2.30
C ARG A 382 -23.36 19.41 -2.36
N LEU A 383 -22.05 19.13 -2.16
CA LEU A 383 -21.52 17.77 -2.17
C LEU A 383 -22.07 16.94 -1.01
N ALA A 384 -22.20 17.51 0.19
CA ALA A 384 -22.83 16.84 1.32
C ALA A 384 -24.29 16.49 1.03
N GLN A 385 -25.08 17.45 0.56
CA GLN A 385 -26.48 17.24 0.20
C GLN A 385 -26.64 16.22 -0.93
N THR A 386 -25.79 16.28 -1.96
CA THR A 386 -25.81 15.31 -3.06
C THR A 386 -25.47 13.91 -2.56
N PHE A 387 -24.49 13.79 -1.66
CA PHE A 387 -24.09 12.51 -1.06
C PHE A 387 -25.23 11.89 -0.25
N ALA A 388 -25.93 12.68 0.58
CA ALA A 388 -27.09 12.23 1.35
C ALA A 388 -28.26 11.83 0.43
N LYS A 389 -28.57 12.65 -0.59
CA LYS A 389 -29.63 12.37 -1.56
C LYS A 389 -29.38 11.05 -2.30
N GLU A 390 -28.19 10.90 -2.86
CA GLU A 390 -27.83 9.68 -3.61
C GLU A 390 -27.61 8.46 -2.72
N ALA A 391 -27.42 8.63 -1.41
CA ALA A 391 -27.37 7.51 -0.47
C ALA A 391 -28.73 6.80 -0.32
N ARG A 392 -29.85 7.42 -0.69
CA ARG A 392 -31.19 6.81 -0.73
C ARG A 392 -31.54 6.06 0.58
N ILE A 393 -31.36 6.76 1.70
CA ILE A 393 -31.57 6.19 3.04
C ILE A 393 -33.01 5.64 3.13
N GLY A 394 -33.17 4.39 3.64
CA GLY A 394 -34.44 3.68 3.72
C GLY A 394 -34.78 2.80 2.50
N GLU A 395 -34.19 3.04 1.32
CA GLU A 395 -34.44 2.21 0.15
C GLU A 395 -33.78 0.82 0.25
N THR A 396 -34.44 -0.14 -0.39
CA THR A 396 -33.95 -1.51 -0.56
C THR A 396 -33.93 -1.90 -2.03
N ILE A 397 -33.20 -2.98 -2.35
CA ILE A 397 -33.11 -3.55 -3.70
C ILE A 397 -33.19 -5.08 -3.61
N GLU A 398 -33.88 -5.70 -4.54
CA GLU A 398 -33.92 -7.15 -4.69
C GLU A 398 -32.82 -7.65 -5.61
N ILE A 399 -31.97 -8.55 -5.10
CA ILE A 399 -30.93 -9.24 -5.89
C ILE A 399 -30.94 -10.72 -5.51
N ASP A 400 -31.12 -11.60 -6.50
CA ASP A 400 -31.17 -13.06 -6.31
C ASP A 400 -32.13 -13.49 -5.17
N GLY A 401 -33.29 -12.85 -5.10
CA GLY A 401 -34.32 -13.12 -4.08
C GLY A 401 -33.95 -12.69 -2.66
N GLN A 402 -32.97 -11.80 -2.52
CA GLN A 402 -32.60 -11.19 -1.25
C GLN A 402 -32.95 -9.72 -1.23
N THR A 403 -33.69 -9.26 -0.23
CA THR A 403 -33.96 -7.85 0.05
C THR A 403 -32.76 -7.24 0.76
N LEU A 404 -32.08 -6.31 0.13
CA LEU A 404 -30.82 -5.73 0.59
C LEU A 404 -30.93 -4.22 0.79
N ARG A 405 -30.18 -3.66 1.75
CA ARG A 405 -30.03 -2.20 1.89
C ARG A 405 -29.41 -1.64 0.62
N TYR A 406 -30.02 -0.58 0.06
CA TYR A 406 -29.54 0.11 -1.14
C TYR A 406 -29.02 1.50 -0.76
N ARG A 407 -27.70 1.72 -0.86
CA ARG A 407 -27.03 2.98 -0.49
C ARG A 407 -26.01 3.35 -1.58
N PRO A 408 -26.47 3.81 -2.77
CA PRO A 408 -25.62 3.95 -3.96
C PRO A 408 -24.75 5.23 -3.98
N ALA A 409 -24.43 5.81 -2.85
CA ALA A 409 -23.41 6.86 -2.71
C ALA A 409 -22.25 6.33 -1.87
N VAL A 410 -21.03 6.48 -2.37
CA VAL A 410 -19.84 5.97 -1.69
C VAL A 410 -18.74 7.01 -1.67
N LEU A 411 -18.11 7.20 -0.51
CA LEU A 411 -16.85 7.92 -0.35
C LEU A 411 -15.70 6.93 -0.29
N TYR A 412 -14.70 7.14 -1.14
CA TYR A 412 -13.53 6.27 -1.24
C TYR A 412 -12.23 7.05 -1.24
N THR A 413 -11.18 6.44 -0.70
CA THR A 413 -9.82 6.95 -0.75
C THR A 413 -8.81 5.80 -0.83
N PHE A 414 -7.59 6.13 -1.24
CA PHE A 414 -6.45 5.24 -1.06
C PHE A 414 -5.33 5.95 -0.31
N ARG A 415 -4.48 6.73 -0.99
CA ARG A 415 -3.40 7.47 -0.34
C ARG A 415 -3.69 8.96 -0.11
N GLY A 416 -4.75 9.48 -0.72
CA GLY A 416 -5.12 10.89 -0.59
C GLY A 416 -5.33 11.31 0.85
N LEU A 417 -6.14 10.57 1.60
CA LEU A 417 -6.36 10.83 3.03
C LEU A 417 -5.31 10.20 3.94
N SER A 418 -4.70 9.07 3.54
CA SER A 418 -3.88 8.26 4.46
C SER A 418 -2.38 8.58 4.47
N ALA A 419 -1.80 9.15 3.40
CA ALA A 419 -0.37 9.43 3.32
C ALA A 419 0.00 10.81 3.93
N LYS A 420 -0.44 11.06 5.17
CA LYS A 420 -0.31 12.29 5.94
C LYS A 420 -0.01 11.98 7.41
N GLU A 421 0.46 12.96 8.17
CA GLU A 421 0.78 12.80 9.61
C GLU A 421 -0.43 12.31 10.43
N HIS A 422 -1.65 12.72 10.06
CA HIS A 422 -2.90 12.28 10.66
C HIS A 422 -3.72 11.39 9.72
N GLY A 423 -3.04 10.49 9.00
CA GLY A 423 -3.65 9.67 7.96
C GLY A 423 -4.74 8.72 8.47
N VAL A 424 -4.60 8.18 9.69
CA VAL A 424 -5.63 7.34 10.33
C VAL A 424 -6.90 8.15 10.56
N GLN A 425 -6.79 9.32 11.17
CA GLN A 425 -7.95 10.19 11.44
C GLN A 425 -8.54 10.77 10.16
N GLY A 426 -7.69 11.03 9.15
CA GLY A 426 -8.14 11.45 7.82
C GLY A 426 -9.10 10.45 7.18
N TRP A 427 -8.74 9.17 7.20
CA TRP A 427 -9.63 8.14 6.66
C TRP A 427 -10.83 7.88 7.58
N ARG A 428 -10.67 7.95 8.90
CA ARG A 428 -11.79 7.81 9.83
C ARG A 428 -12.85 8.89 9.62
N ALA A 429 -12.49 10.13 9.27
CA ALA A 429 -13.46 11.15 8.88
C ALA A 429 -14.29 10.73 7.65
N GLY A 430 -13.65 10.13 6.64
CA GLY A 430 -14.35 9.55 5.49
C GLY A 430 -15.24 8.35 5.85
N LEU A 431 -14.80 7.49 6.78
CA LEU A 431 -15.59 6.36 7.26
C LEU A 431 -16.82 6.81 8.05
N ILE A 432 -16.70 7.87 8.86
CA ILE A 432 -17.84 8.46 9.58
C ILE A 432 -18.91 8.96 8.58
N LEU A 433 -18.53 9.65 7.50
CA LEU A 433 -19.50 10.05 6.46
C LEU A 433 -20.19 8.84 5.83
N ASN A 434 -19.48 7.78 5.54
CA ASN A 434 -20.07 6.53 5.04
C ASN A 434 -21.01 5.88 6.08
N MET A 435 -20.66 5.90 7.37
CA MET A 435 -21.53 5.40 8.45
C MET A 435 -22.79 6.25 8.63
N LEU A 436 -22.68 7.61 8.53
CA LEU A 436 -23.83 8.51 8.66
C LEU A 436 -24.94 8.21 7.66
N VAL A 437 -24.61 7.74 6.46
CA VAL A 437 -25.60 7.36 5.45
C VAL A 437 -25.86 5.87 5.36
N GLY A 438 -25.25 5.04 6.24
CA GLY A 438 -25.49 3.59 6.33
C GLY A 438 -25.00 2.78 5.13
N ASN A 439 -23.98 3.26 4.38
CA ASN A 439 -23.57 2.61 3.13
C ASN A 439 -22.53 1.49 3.30
N ILE A 440 -22.10 1.17 4.51
CA ILE A 440 -21.14 0.09 4.77
C ILE A 440 -21.81 -1.27 4.54
N ASP A 441 -21.24 -2.14 3.68
CA ASP A 441 -21.78 -3.40 3.18
C ASP A 441 -23.21 -3.29 2.62
N ALA A 442 -23.61 -2.09 2.17
CA ALA A 442 -24.84 -1.91 1.42
C ALA A 442 -24.58 -2.00 -0.07
N VAL A 443 -25.58 -2.39 -0.86
CA VAL A 443 -25.49 -2.39 -2.32
C VAL A 443 -25.22 -0.97 -2.84
N GLY A 444 -24.17 -0.83 -3.65
CA GLY A 444 -23.70 0.47 -4.16
C GLY A 444 -22.84 1.28 -3.19
N GLY A 445 -22.61 0.77 -1.99
CA GLY A 445 -21.79 1.39 -0.95
C GLY A 445 -20.36 0.87 -0.89
N LEU A 446 -19.81 0.79 0.30
CA LEU A 446 -18.45 0.37 0.60
C LEU A 446 -18.45 -1.07 1.10
N ILE A 447 -17.95 -2.00 0.28
CA ILE A 447 -17.95 -3.43 0.58
C ILE A 447 -16.66 -3.81 1.29
N LEU A 448 -16.82 -4.46 2.41
CA LEU A 448 -15.76 -5.05 3.20
C LEU A 448 -15.44 -6.44 2.62
N GLY A 449 -14.36 -6.59 1.92
CA GLY A 449 -14.07 -7.78 1.10
C GLY A 449 -13.58 -9.04 1.84
N GLY A 450 -13.61 -9.08 3.19
CA GLY A 450 -13.02 -10.16 3.99
C GLY A 450 -13.79 -10.57 5.24
N ALA A 451 -13.21 -11.45 6.01
CA ALA A 451 -13.73 -11.79 7.33
C ALA A 451 -13.52 -10.63 8.31
N TYR A 452 -14.53 -10.33 9.09
CA TYR A 452 -14.50 -9.31 10.11
C TYR A 452 -14.09 -9.94 11.43
N GLY A 453 -13.12 -9.33 12.10
CA GLY A 453 -12.87 -9.60 13.49
C GLY A 453 -13.83 -8.81 14.39
N HIS A 454 -13.82 -9.13 15.67
CA HIS A 454 -14.39 -8.29 16.69
C HIS A 454 -13.52 -7.03 16.83
N PRO A 455 -14.04 -5.79 16.85
CA PRO A 455 -13.20 -4.59 17.01
C PRO A 455 -12.34 -4.59 18.28
N GLU A 456 -12.77 -5.29 19.33
CA GLU A 456 -12.01 -5.51 20.55
C GLU A 456 -10.85 -6.51 20.39
N TYR A 457 -10.81 -7.28 19.29
CA TYR A 457 -9.71 -8.18 18.97
C TYR A 457 -8.41 -7.44 18.61
N PHE A 458 -8.51 -6.16 18.33
CA PHE A 458 -7.33 -5.31 18.15
C PHE A 458 -6.70 -5.05 19.52
N ASP A 459 -5.86 -5.99 19.95
CA ASP A 459 -5.16 -5.86 21.24
C ASP A 459 -4.11 -4.74 21.18
N VAL A 460 -4.53 -3.56 21.60
CA VAL A 460 -3.71 -2.38 21.77
C VAL A 460 -2.97 -2.33 23.11
N SER A 461 -3.07 -3.40 23.89
CA SER A 461 -2.39 -3.46 25.20
C SER A 461 -0.87 -3.50 25.10
N LYS A 462 -0.31 -3.66 23.89
CA LYS A 462 1.13 -3.79 23.66
C LYS A 462 1.85 -2.43 23.56
N CYS A 463 1.63 -1.57 24.56
CA CYS A 463 2.47 -0.38 24.76
C CYS A 463 3.76 -0.79 25.51
N GLU A 464 4.56 -1.69 24.92
CA GLU A 464 5.74 -2.24 25.57
C GLU A 464 6.92 -1.26 25.55
N TYR A 465 7.63 -1.19 26.68
CA TYR A 465 8.93 -0.53 26.82
C TYR A 465 9.83 -1.37 27.73
N PRO A 466 11.07 -1.64 27.36
CA PRO A 466 11.74 -1.33 26.10
C PRO A 466 11.11 -1.99 24.87
N PRO A 467 11.26 -1.37 23.66
CA PRO A 467 10.71 -1.97 22.45
C PRO A 467 11.44 -3.29 22.14
N LYS A 468 10.67 -4.31 21.71
CA LYS A 468 11.21 -5.61 21.29
C LYS A 468 11.79 -5.58 19.89
N ARG A 469 11.34 -4.64 19.06
CA ARG A 469 11.61 -4.59 17.63
C ARG A 469 12.30 -3.29 17.24
N VAL A 470 13.24 -3.40 16.31
CA VAL A 470 13.99 -2.25 15.76
C VAL A 470 13.09 -1.24 15.02
N ASP A 471 11.95 -1.66 14.51
CA ASP A 471 11.01 -0.79 13.81
C ASP A 471 10.03 -0.07 14.75
N LEU A 472 10.12 -0.32 16.06
CA LEU A 472 9.29 0.27 17.11
C LEU A 472 7.77 -0.03 16.99
N ALA A 473 7.37 -0.93 16.08
CA ALA A 473 5.98 -1.34 15.96
C ALA A 473 5.53 -2.13 17.19
N GLN A 474 4.26 -1.98 17.58
CA GLN A 474 3.67 -2.62 18.75
C GLN A 474 4.45 -2.32 20.04
N SER A 475 4.93 -1.10 20.18
CA SER A 475 5.59 -0.59 21.38
C SER A 475 4.95 0.74 21.80
N VAL A 476 5.45 1.33 22.87
CA VAL A 476 5.02 2.65 23.36
C VAL A 476 5.12 3.75 22.29
N PHE A 477 5.97 3.60 21.26
CA PHE A 477 6.13 4.58 20.19
C PHE A 477 5.02 4.48 19.13
N PHE A 478 4.62 3.24 18.75
CA PHE A 478 3.60 2.98 17.74
C PHE A 478 2.75 1.75 18.14
N PRO A 479 1.86 1.89 19.14
CA PRO A 479 1.07 0.77 19.68
C PRO A 479 0.23 0.05 18.62
N TYR A 480 -0.34 0.80 17.66
CA TYR A 480 -1.23 0.28 16.63
C TYR A 480 -0.54 -0.11 15.31
N ALA A 481 0.77 0.02 15.23
CA ALA A 481 1.50 -0.37 14.03
C ALA A 481 1.59 -1.89 13.89
N ASN A 482 0.50 -2.55 13.55
CA ASN A 482 0.44 -3.99 13.25
C ASN A 482 1.27 -4.37 12.02
N HIS A 483 1.39 -3.43 11.10
CA HIS A 483 2.09 -3.60 9.84
C HIS A 483 3.49 -3.02 9.95
N HIS A 484 4.43 -3.73 10.45
CA HIS A 484 5.85 -3.42 10.47
C HIS A 484 6.27 -2.07 9.87
N ILE A 485 6.98 -1.23 10.59
CA ILE A 485 7.35 0.12 10.14
C ILE A 485 8.60 0.05 9.26
N ALA A 486 8.44 0.36 7.99
CA ALA A 486 9.47 0.20 6.96
C ALA A 486 10.66 1.15 7.08
N GLN A 487 10.44 2.35 7.58
CA GLN A 487 11.42 3.44 7.58
C GLN A 487 12.24 3.54 8.86
N THR A 488 11.68 3.12 9.97
CA THR A 488 12.28 3.29 11.29
C THR A 488 13.60 2.51 11.50
N PRO A 489 13.77 1.28 10.96
CA PRO A 489 14.99 0.53 11.22
C PRO A 489 16.29 1.29 10.94
N ASN A 490 16.37 1.97 9.78
CA ASN A 490 17.57 2.73 9.43
C ASN A 490 17.78 4.00 10.28
N PHE A 491 16.76 4.48 10.97
CA PHE A 491 16.92 5.54 11.98
C PHE A 491 17.32 4.95 13.31
N THR A 492 16.68 3.86 13.73
CA THR A 492 16.96 3.20 15.01
C THR A 492 18.37 2.63 15.08
N VAL A 493 18.92 2.06 14.00
CA VAL A 493 20.30 1.51 13.99
C VAL A 493 21.37 2.60 14.13
N GLN A 494 21.06 3.89 13.89
CA GLN A 494 21.99 4.99 14.10
C GLN A 494 22.18 5.27 15.60
N ASP A 495 21.11 5.20 16.38
CA ASP A 495 21.13 5.36 17.83
C ASP A 495 20.04 4.48 18.49
N PRO A 496 20.32 3.18 18.67
CA PRO A 496 19.36 2.28 19.29
C PRO A 496 19.07 2.61 20.77
N LYS A 497 20.02 3.26 21.45
CA LYS A 497 19.86 3.65 22.86
C LYS A 497 18.85 4.79 23.03
N ALA A 498 18.74 5.71 22.07
CA ALA A 498 17.80 6.82 22.13
C ALA A 498 16.32 6.37 22.24
N VAL A 499 16.02 5.16 21.76
CA VAL A 499 14.68 4.54 21.86
C VAL A 499 14.63 3.41 22.89
N GLY A 500 15.68 3.21 23.67
CA GLY A 500 15.78 2.15 24.66
C GLY A 500 15.84 0.73 24.11
N LEU A 501 16.27 0.56 22.85
CA LEU A 501 16.37 -0.77 22.24
C LEU A 501 17.44 -1.59 23.00
N PRO A 502 17.11 -2.81 23.51
CA PRO A 502 18.02 -3.56 24.42
C PRO A 502 19.12 -4.34 23.68
N TYR A 503 19.32 -4.11 22.40
CA TYR A 503 20.36 -4.72 21.56
C TYR A 503 20.78 -3.75 20.44
N VAL A 504 21.95 -4.00 19.87
CA VAL A 504 22.49 -3.23 18.73
C VAL A 504 22.38 -4.10 17.48
N PRO A 505 21.60 -3.70 16.46
CA PRO A 505 21.53 -4.45 15.20
C PRO A 505 22.90 -4.49 14.50
N GLU A 506 23.27 -5.65 13.95
CA GLU A 506 24.56 -5.86 13.29
C GLU A 506 24.44 -6.15 11.79
N MET A 507 23.31 -6.71 11.36
CA MET A 507 23.11 -7.16 9.97
C MET A 507 21.73 -6.83 9.47
N GLN A 508 21.65 -6.40 8.19
CA GLN A 508 20.39 -6.26 7.49
C GLN A 508 20.39 -7.09 6.20
N ILE A 509 19.30 -7.81 5.94
CA ILE A 509 19.03 -8.45 4.66
C ILE A 509 17.91 -7.69 3.98
N TYR A 510 18.18 -7.16 2.80
CA TYR A 510 17.20 -6.51 1.94
C TYR A 510 16.76 -7.46 0.83
N TYR A 511 15.47 -7.64 0.69
CA TYR A 511 14.90 -8.43 -0.38
C TYR A 511 13.96 -7.59 -1.25
N ALA A 512 14.23 -7.53 -2.56
CA ALA A 512 13.43 -6.81 -3.57
C ALA A 512 13.04 -5.38 -3.11
N SER A 513 13.98 -4.65 -2.51
CA SER A 513 13.71 -3.41 -1.78
C SER A 513 14.79 -2.36 -1.99
N ASN A 514 14.47 -1.33 -2.76
CA ASN A 514 15.30 -0.11 -2.84
C ASN A 514 14.85 0.91 -1.78
N ARG A 515 14.95 0.48 -0.50
CA ARG A 515 14.39 1.20 0.65
C ARG A 515 14.95 2.59 0.81
N ALA A 516 16.25 2.75 0.62
CA ALA A 516 16.95 4.00 0.84
C ALA A 516 16.42 5.17 -0.01
N VAL A 517 15.89 4.92 -1.22
CA VAL A 517 15.33 5.97 -2.08
C VAL A 517 13.80 6.02 -2.09
N SER A 518 13.12 5.01 -1.56
CA SER A 518 11.64 4.93 -1.60
C SER A 518 10.95 5.48 -0.34
N ILE A 519 11.70 5.98 0.62
CA ILE A 519 11.25 6.49 1.93
C ILE A 519 11.67 7.96 2.08
N PRO A 520 10.86 8.81 2.76
CA PRO A 520 11.23 10.19 3.07
C PRO A 520 12.54 10.30 3.83
N ASN A 521 13.25 11.41 3.62
CA ASN A 521 14.56 11.70 4.17
C ASN A 521 15.59 10.61 3.81
N SER A 522 15.73 10.38 2.50
CA SER A 522 16.55 9.28 1.96
C SER A 522 18.00 9.30 2.43
N TRP A 523 18.60 10.49 2.63
CA TRP A 523 19.99 10.60 3.09
C TRP A 523 20.19 9.94 4.46
N ARG A 524 19.25 10.15 5.37
CA ARG A 524 19.28 9.51 6.68
C ARG A 524 19.04 8.01 6.60
N GLN A 525 18.31 7.52 5.60
CA GLN A 525 18.20 6.09 5.33
C GLN A 525 19.56 5.50 4.92
N PHE A 526 20.32 6.21 4.07
CA PHE A 526 21.66 5.78 3.67
C PHE A 526 22.65 5.75 4.85
N GLU A 527 22.58 6.72 5.78
CA GLU A 527 23.40 6.70 7.00
C GLU A 527 23.18 5.43 7.81
N GLY A 528 21.93 4.96 7.95
CA GLY A 528 21.63 3.71 8.62
C GLY A 528 22.30 2.49 7.97
N LEU A 529 22.41 2.47 6.63
CA LEU A 529 23.09 1.41 5.89
C LEU A 529 24.61 1.35 6.15
N THR A 530 25.22 2.44 6.59
CA THR A 530 26.66 2.45 6.94
C THR A 530 26.95 1.77 8.29
N LYS A 531 25.93 1.57 9.12
CA LYS A 531 26.07 1.06 10.50
C LYS A 531 26.02 -0.47 10.61
N THR A 532 25.62 -1.16 9.54
CA THR A 532 25.37 -2.61 9.57
C THR A 532 26.05 -3.31 8.40
N PHE A 533 26.23 -4.62 8.55
CA PHE A 533 26.59 -5.50 7.44
C PHE A 533 25.33 -5.77 6.62
N ASN A 534 25.35 -5.43 5.32
CA ASN A 534 24.14 -5.48 4.47
C ASN A 534 24.28 -6.55 3.39
N VAL A 535 23.29 -7.42 3.31
CA VAL A 535 23.10 -8.36 2.21
C VAL A 535 21.86 -7.93 1.41
N VAL A 536 21.99 -7.79 0.10
CA VAL A 536 20.89 -7.42 -0.76
C VAL A 536 20.62 -8.54 -1.77
N ILE A 537 19.37 -9.02 -1.79
CA ILE A 537 18.85 -9.97 -2.77
C ILE A 537 17.94 -9.18 -3.71
N ASP A 538 18.41 -8.92 -4.92
CA ASP A 538 17.67 -8.11 -5.90
C ASP A 538 18.04 -8.48 -7.34
N VAL A 539 17.31 -7.95 -8.30
CA VAL A 539 17.53 -8.17 -9.73
C VAL A 539 18.43 -7.13 -10.38
N LEU A 540 18.60 -5.96 -9.75
CA LEU A 540 19.40 -4.83 -10.22
C LEU A 540 20.33 -4.33 -9.10
N MET A 541 21.43 -3.69 -9.50
CA MET A 541 22.30 -2.94 -8.58
C MET A 541 21.63 -1.61 -8.20
N THR A 542 20.65 -1.67 -7.31
CA THR A 542 19.92 -0.50 -6.82
C THR A 542 20.79 0.36 -5.88
N GLU A 543 20.32 1.56 -5.50
CA GLU A 543 21.02 2.43 -4.54
C GLU A 543 21.21 1.74 -3.18
N THR A 544 20.24 0.94 -2.74
CA THR A 544 20.37 0.12 -1.52
C THR A 544 21.43 -0.97 -1.72
N ALA A 545 21.47 -1.61 -2.90
CA ALA A 545 22.49 -2.60 -3.23
C ALA A 545 23.89 -1.95 -3.36
N TRP A 546 24.00 -0.70 -3.76
CA TRP A 546 25.28 0.04 -3.80
C TRP A 546 25.92 0.18 -2.42
N TYR A 547 25.14 0.14 -1.34
CA TYR A 547 25.61 0.18 0.05
C TYR A 547 25.77 -1.22 0.66
N ALA A 548 25.51 -2.29 -0.09
CA ALA A 548 25.63 -3.65 0.41
C ALA A 548 27.10 -4.10 0.57
N ASP A 549 27.33 -5.06 1.44
CA ASP A 549 28.59 -5.80 1.56
C ASP A 549 28.59 -7.01 0.64
N ILE A 550 27.41 -7.65 0.49
CA ILE A 550 27.16 -8.76 -0.44
C ILE A 550 25.88 -8.50 -1.21
N VAL A 551 25.91 -8.71 -2.52
CA VAL A 551 24.75 -8.68 -3.41
C VAL A 551 24.53 -10.06 -4.03
N LEU A 552 23.31 -10.58 -3.88
CA LEU A 552 22.90 -11.87 -4.43
C LEU A 552 21.88 -11.65 -5.55
N PRO A 553 22.12 -12.11 -6.77
CA PRO A 553 21.18 -11.95 -7.88
C PRO A 553 19.90 -12.76 -7.65
N ASP A 554 18.75 -12.19 -8.04
CA ASP A 554 17.47 -12.87 -8.01
C ASP A 554 16.87 -13.00 -9.41
N LYS A 555 15.92 -13.92 -9.56
CA LYS A 555 15.11 -14.14 -10.76
C LYS A 555 13.93 -13.17 -10.80
N THR A 556 13.54 -12.75 -12.00
CA THR A 556 12.30 -11.98 -12.17
C THR A 556 11.08 -12.90 -12.13
N TYR A 557 9.89 -12.30 -12.15
CA TYR A 557 8.63 -13.05 -12.11
C TYR A 557 8.37 -13.93 -13.34
N LEU A 558 9.07 -13.73 -14.47
CA LEU A 558 9.02 -14.58 -15.66
C LEU A 558 9.99 -15.78 -15.59
N GLU A 559 10.82 -15.81 -14.54
CA GLU A 559 11.89 -16.80 -14.35
C GLU A 559 11.67 -17.67 -13.09
N SER A 560 10.67 -17.37 -12.26
CA SER A 560 10.50 -17.99 -10.94
C SER A 560 9.11 -18.58 -10.71
N TRP A 561 9.05 -19.62 -9.89
CA TRP A 561 7.81 -20.18 -9.36
C TRP A 561 7.29 -19.36 -8.20
N HIS A 562 5.98 -19.19 -8.13
CA HIS A 562 5.33 -18.60 -6.97
C HIS A 562 3.87 -19.01 -6.87
N TYR A 563 3.38 -19.27 -5.66
CA TYR A 563 1.96 -19.29 -5.37
C TYR A 563 1.50 -17.86 -5.07
N ALA A 564 0.59 -17.37 -5.87
CA ALA A 564 0.07 -16.03 -5.76
C ALA A 564 -1.41 -16.08 -5.34
N PRO A 565 -1.72 -16.08 -4.03
CA PRO A 565 -3.08 -15.88 -3.60
C PRO A 565 -3.44 -14.46 -4.05
N THR A 566 -4.41 -14.39 -4.91
CA THR A 566 -4.72 -13.13 -5.53
C THR A 566 -5.71 -12.36 -4.70
N ARG A 567 -5.78 -11.07 -4.99
CA ARG A 567 -6.71 -10.20 -4.31
C ARG A 567 -8.14 -10.62 -4.61
N SER A 568 -8.90 -10.82 -3.55
CA SER A 568 -10.33 -10.88 -3.64
C SER A 568 -10.88 -9.52 -4.04
N THR A 569 -11.85 -9.49 -4.93
CA THR A 569 -12.71 -8.34 -5.18
C THR A 569 -14.01 -8.50 -4.38
N PRO A 570 -14.90 -7.49 -4.34
CA PRO A 570 -16.24 -7.69 -3.81
C PRO A 570 -16.97 -8.86 -4.43
N ASP A 571 -16.75 -9.14 -5.72
CA ASP A 571 -17.48 -10.13 -6.49
C ASP A 571 -16.78 -11.49 -6.60
N THR A 572 -15.46 -11.55 -6.41
CA THR A 572 -14.70 -12.76 -6.73
C THR A 572 -13.54 -13.01 -5.78
N GLY A 573 -13.11 -14.26 -5.71
CA GLY A 573 -11.84 -14.67 -5.12
C GLY A 573 -11.15 -15.69 -6.03
N HIS A 574 -9.84 -15.77 -6.01
CA HIS A 574 -9.11 -16.76 -6.79
C HIS A 574 -7.74 -17.12 -6.20
N ASN A 575 -7.25 -18.30 -6.54
CA ASN A 575 -5.89 -18.76 -6.30
C ASN A 575 -5.18 -18.86 -7.64
N ALA A 576 -3.91 -18.46 -7.69
CA ALA A 576 -3.14 -18.47 -8.93
C ALA A 576 -1.68 -18.85 -8.68
N ILE A 577 -1.00 -19.22 -9.75
CA ILE A 577 0.44 -19.42 -9.72
C ILE A 577 1.15 -18.45 -10.67
N ARG A 578 2.43 -18.27 -10.43
CA ARG A 578 3.41 -17.87 -11.45
C ARG A 578 4.27 -19.06 -11.75
N GLN A 579 4.49 -19.29 -13.04
CA GLN A 579 5.38 -20.32 -13.52
C GLN A 579 6.45 -19.70 -14.41
N PRO A 580 7.71 -20.20 -14.35
CA PRO A 580 8.80 -19.70 -15.18
C PRO A 580 8.56 -20.02 -16.64
N MET A 581 8.94 -19.12 -17.49
CA MET A 581 8.82 -19.27 -18.95
C MET A 581 10.14 -18.99 -19.68
N THR A 582 11.13 -18.44 -18.98
CA THR A 582 12.46 -18.14 -19.51
C THR A 582 13.50 -18.11 -18.39
N ASN A 583 14.78 -18.18 -18.73
CA ASN A 583 15.92 -17.90 -17.84
C ASN A 583 17.10 -17.40 -18.70
N PRO A 584 17.05 -16.14 -19.18
CA PRO A 584 17.96 -15.64 -20.20
C PRO A 584 19.42 -15.54 -19.73
N TYR A 585 19.66 -15.51 -18.44
CA TYR A 585 20.99 -15.36 -17.84
C TYR A 585 21.46 -16.64 -17.12
N ASN A 586 20.73 -17.74 -17.26
CA ASN A 586 21.03 -19.03 -16.61
C ASN A 586 21.27 -18.89 -15.10
N LEU A 587 20.44 -18.07 -14.43
CA LEU A 587 20.54 -17.91 -12.98
C LEU A 587 20.19 -19.23 -12.29
N GLU A 588 21.07 -19.67 -11.39
CA GLU A 588 20.93 -20.92 -10.64
C GLU A 588 19.85 -20.77 -9.54
N HIS A 589 19.93 -19.70 -8.76
CA HIS A 589 19.09 -19.47 -7.59
C HIS A 589 18.08 -18.36 -7.82
N ASP A 590 16.94 -18.49 -7.18
CA ASP A 590 15.98 -17.44 -6.87
C ASP A 590 15.96 -17.18 -5.36
N ALA A 591 15.24 -16.17 -4.93
CA ALA A 591 15.18 -15.80 -3.52
C ALA A 591 14.73 -16.96 -2.61
N PHE A 592 13.82 -17.85 -3.06
CA PHE A 592 13.42 -19.01 -2.27
C PHE A 592 14.57 -20.00 -2.07
N SER A 593 15.24 -20.39 -3.16
CA SER A 593 16.37 -21.32 -3.08
C SER A 593 17.54 -20.73 -2.29
N ILE A 594 17.76 -19.40 -2.34
CA ILE A 594 18.75 -18.72 -1.48
C ILE A 594 18.39 -18.91 0.00
N LEU A 595 17.14 -18.67 0.39
CA LEU A 595 16.69 -18.86 1.77
C LEU A 595 16.76 -20.33 2.21
N TRP A 596 16.44 -21.26 1.31
CA TRP A 596 16.49 -22.68 1.58
C TRP A 596 17.91 -23.14 1.84
N GLU A 597 18.88 -22.76 1.00
CA GLU A 597 20.31 -23.09 1.17
C GLU A 597 20.90 -22.47 2.44
N LEU A 598 20.56 -21.21 2.75
CA LEU A 598 20.97 -20.60 4.02
C LEU A 598 20.39 -21.35 5.23
N SER A 599 19.13 -21.82 5.14
CA SER A 599 18.50 -22.61 6.22
C SER A 599 19.19 -23.94 6.46
N LYS A 600 19.65 -24.61 5.40
CA LYS A 600 20.46 -25.85 5.52
C LYS A 600 21.77 -25.60 6.27
N ARG A 601 22.50 -24.56 5.86
CA ARG A 601 23.80 -24.20 6.45
C ARG A 601 23.71 -23.73 7.91
N LEU A 602 22.56 -23.19 8.28
CA LEU A 602 22.24 -22.76 9.65
C LEU A 602 21.64 -23.88 10.52
N GLY A 603 21.43 -25.07 9.95
CA GLY A 603 20.81 -26.18 10.68
C GLY A 603 19.33 -25.96 11.04
N MET A 604 18.63 -25.05 10.32
CA MET A 604 17.24 -24.71 10.63
C MET A 604 16.27 -25.04 9.48
N ARG A 605 16.66 -25.88 8.51
CA ARG A 605 15.82 -26.25 7.36
C ARG A 605 14.46 -26.81 7.78
N ASP A 606 14.45 -27.75 8.71
CA ASP A 606 13.22 -28.43 9.14
C ASP A 606 12.32 -27.48 9.96
N GLN A 607 12.91 -26.57 10.71
CA GLN A 607 12.18 -25.51 11.38
C GLN A 607 11.58 -24.54 10.36
N PHE A 608 12.31 -24.16 9.31
CA PHE A 608 11.80 -23.32 8.24
C PHE A 608 10.63 -23.99 7.51
N ALA A 609 10.72 -25.30 7.19
CA ALA A 609 9.61 -26.07 6.63
C ALA A 609 8.36 -26.02 7.53
N THR A 610 8.55 -26.17 8.84
CA THR A 610 7.46 -26.08 9.82
C THR A 610 6.83 -24.67 9.85
N GLU A 611 7.65 -23.63 9.83
CA GLU A 611 7.15 -22.25 9.83
C GLU A 611 6.46 -21.86 8.50
N ILE A 612 6.86 -22.45 7.35
CA ILE A 612 6.12 -22.31 6.08
C ILE A 612 4.69 -22.82 6.25
N ASN A 613 4.49 -24.01 6.87
CA ASN A 613 3.16 -24.56 7.10
C ASN A 613 2.28 -23.60 7.93
N LYS A 614 2.85 -22.99 8.98
CA LYS A 614 2.16 -22.02 9.83
C LYS A 614 1.84 -20.72 9.07
N ALA A 615 2.82 -20.16 8.38
CA ALA A 615 2.67 -18.89 7.66
C ALA A 615 1.62 -18.98 6.55
N TRP A 616 1.60 -20.09 5.81
CA TRP A 616 0.62 -20.38 4.78
C TRP A 616 -0.67 -21.00 5.32
N LYS A 617 -0.74 -21.30 6.63
CA LYS A 617 -1.91 -21.97 7.25
C LYS A 617 -2.29 -23.23 6.47
N LEU A 618 -1.31 -24.06 6.17
CA LEU A 618 -1.54 -25.35 5.50
C LEU A 618 -2.16 -26.34 6.50
N LYS A 619 -3.08 -27.20 6.03
CA LYS A 619 -3.86 -28.08 6.90
C LYS A 619 -3.72 -29.55 6.55
N GLU A 620 -3.82 -29.90 5.28
CA GLU A 620 -3.89 -31.28 4.80
C GLU A 620 -2.64 -31.68 4.04
N VAL A 621 -2.14 -30.81 3.18
CA VAL A 621 -0.91 -31.04 2.40
C VAL A 621 0.19 -30.13 2.93
N LEU A 622 1.13 -30.73 3.67
CA LEU A 622 2.17 -30.01 4.40
C LEU A 622 3.54 -30.12 3.72
N VAL A 623 4.33 -29.06 3.88
CA VAL A 623 5.78 -29.12 3.65
C VAL A 623 6.40 -29.99 4.74
N LYS A 624 6.98 -31.12 4.34
CA LYS A 624 7.53 -32.14 5.28
C LYS A 624 8.96 -31.77 5.69
N THR A 625 9.33 -32.11 6.91
CA THR A 625 10.71 -32.08 7.40
C THR A 625 11.53 -33.25 6.84
N GLY A 626 12.85 -33.20 7.00
CA GLY A 626 13.75 -34.28 6.62
C GLY A 626 14.11 -34.36 5.13
N ARG A 627 13.58 -33.42 4.28
CA ARG A 627 13.92 -33.41 2.84
C ARG A 627 14.13 -31.99 2.31
N ASP A 628 14.75 -31.88 1.16
CA ASP A 628 14.87 -30.66 0.41
C ASP A 628 13.65 -30.42 -0.51
N TYR A 629 13.42 -29.16 -0.85
CA TYR A 629 12.34 -28.75 -1.75
C TYR A 629 12.85 -27.77 -2.80
N THR A 630 12.41 -27.96 -4.02
CA THR A 630 12.53 -26.99 -5.09
C THR A 630 11.42 -25.93 -4.98
N PRO A 631 11.59 -24.74 -5.58
CA PRO A 631 10.52 -23.73 -5.63
C PRO A 631 9.21 -24.26 -6.23
N ARG A 632 9.30 -25.15 -7.24
CA ARG A 632 8.13 -25.80 -7.86
C ARG A 632 7.37 -26.66 -6.84
N GLU A 633 8.07 -27.57 -6.15
CA GLU A 633 7.44 -28.49 -5.20
C GLU A 633 6.75 -27.76 -4.05
N ILE A 634 7.30 -26.63 -3.61
CA ILE A 634 6.66 -25.78 -2.60
C ILE A 634 5.35 -25.19 -3.14
N VAL A 635 5.36 -24.64 -4.36
CA VAL A 635 4.15 -24.06 -4.99
C VAL A 635 3.09 -25.14 -5.19
N GLU A 636 3.50 -26.33 -5.63
CA GLU A 636 2.62 -27.51 -5.81
C GLU A 636 1.99 -27.94 -4.47
N THR A 637 2.79 -28.01 -3.40
CA THR A 637 2.31 -28.33 -2.04
C THR A 637 1.26 -27.32 -1.57
N ILE A 638 1.53 -26.01 -1.70
CA ILE A 638 0.59 -24.97 -1.30
C ILE A 638 -0.67 -25.00 -2.18
N TRP A 639 -0.52 -25.21 -3.50
CA TRP A 639 -1.64 -25.31 -4.42
C TRP A 639 -2.58 -26.46 -4.05
N ALA A 640 -2.03 -27.65 -3.80
CA ALA A 640 -2.79 -28.83 -3.42
C ALA A 640 -3.58 -28.59 -2.13
N ASP A 641 -2.96 -28.00 -1.09
CA ASP A 641 -3.64 -27.68 0.16
C ASP A 641 -4.75 -26.63 -0.02
N LYS A 642 -4.49 -25.56 -0.78
CA LYS A 642 -5.41 -24.42 -0.91
C LYS A 642 -6.56 -24.64 -1.88
N THR A 643 -6.36 -25.45 -2.92
CA THR A 643 -7.35 -25.61 -3.98
C THR A 643 -8.00 -26.99 -4.04
N LYS A 644 -7.37 -28.00 -3.46
CA LYS A 644 -7.76 -29.42 -3.55
C LYS A 644 -7.81 -29.92 -5.01
N LYS A 645 -7.05 -29.28 -5.90
CA LYS A 645 -6.98 -29.62 -7.32
C LYS A 645 -5.59 -30.08 -7.71
N ASP A 646 -5.53 -30.93 -8.73
CA ASP A 646 -4.28 -31.37 -9.33
C ASP A 646 -3.48 -30.17 -9.85
N PHE A 647 -2.15 -30.27 -9.79
CA PHE A 647 -1.27 -29.16 -10.18
C PHE A 647 -1.24 -28.93 -11.68
N SER A 648 -1.63 -29.92 -12.50
CA SER A 648 -1.80 -29.75 -13.96
C SER A 648 -2.81 -28.65 -14.29
N VAL A 649 -3.87 -28.49 -13.48
CA VAL A 649 -4.82 -27.38 -13.62
C VAL A 649 -4.13 -26.02 -13.47
N ALA A 650 -3.20 -25.91 -12.50
CA ALA A 650 -2.43 -24.69 -12.34
C ALA A 650 -1.51 -24.40 -13.53
N LEU A 651 -0.86 -25.45 -14.06
CA LEU A 651 0.06 -25.32 -15.21
C LEU A 651 -0.68 -24.87 -16.47
N ASP A 652 -1.88 -25.41 -16.71
CA ASP A 652 -2.71 -25.13 -17.88
C ASP A 652 -3.46 -23.80 -17.76
N GLN A 653 -4.18 -23.58 -16.67
CA GLN A 653 -5.06 -22.44 -16.49
C GLN A 653 -4.39 -21.23 -15.78
N GLY A 654 -3.30 -21.46 -15.04
CA GLY A 654 -2.62 -20.44 -14.24
C GLY A 654 -3.38 -20.01 -12.98
N PHE A 655 -4.66 -20.36 -12.83
CA PHE A 655 -5.51 -19.98 -11.69
C PHE A 655 -6.76 -20.85 -11.52
N VAL A 656 -7.39 -20.73 -10.37
CA VAL A 656 -8.76 -21.20 -10.09
C VAL A 656 -9.52 -20.06 -9.43
N GLY A 657 -10.62 -19.64 -10.04
CA GLY A 657 -11.47 -18.55 -9.58
C GLY A 657 -12.77 -19.05 -8.95
N ARG A 658 -13.35 -18.22 -8.08
CA ARG A 658 -14.67 -18.40 -7.48
C ARG A 658 -15.42 -17.07 -7.55
N LYS A 659 -16.65 -17.09 -8.07
CA LYS A 659 -17.60 -15.98 -7.94
C LYS A 659 -18.28 -16.06 -6.57
N LYS A 660 -18.47 -14.93 -5.91
CA LYS A 660 -19.24 -14.83 -4.67
C LYS A 660 -20.71 -14.69 -5.03
N ASP A 661 -21.56 -15.41 -4.32
CA ASP A 661 -23.01 -15.20 -4.38
C ASP A 661 -23.42 -13.93 -3.61
N THR A 662 -24.63 -13.47 -3.83
CA THR A 662 -25.19 -12.28 -3.21
C THR A 662 -25.19 -12.34 -1.68
N LYS A 663 -25.49 -13.51 -1.09
CA LYS A 663 -25.47 -13.71 0.36
C LYS A 663 -24.04 -13.58 0.92
N SER A 664 -23.07 -14.18 0.27
CA SER A 664 -21.65 -14.07 0.66
C SER A 664 -21.12 -12.65 0.52
N LYS A 665 -21.63 -11.88 -0.46
CA LYS A 665 -21.16 -10.51 -0.71
C LYS A 665 -21.74 -9.51 0.31
N TYR A 666 -23.05 -9.55 0.60
CA TYR A 666 -23.73 -8.47 1.32
C TYR A 666 -24.24 -8.86 2.72
N LEU A 667 -24.43 -10.15 3.00
CA LEU A 667 -25.05 -10.62 4.23
C LEU A 667 -24.12 -11.38 5.17
N SER A 668 -22.90 -11.73 4.72
CA SER A 668 -21.95 -12.48 5.53
C SER A 668 -21.00 -11.60 6.37
N GLY A 669 -21.01 -10.30 6.13
CA GLY A 669 -20.14 -9.30 6.77
C GLY A 669 -20.84 -8.54 7.90
N VAL A 670 -21.15 -7.29 7.63
CA VAL A 670 -21.72 -6.35 8.62
C VAL A 670 -23.05 -6.82 9.17
N GLU A 671 -23.96 -7.33 8.34
CA GLU A 671 -25.24 -7.88 8.78
C GLU A 671 -25.07 -8.98 9.84
N LYS A 672 -24.15 -9.90 9.62
CA LYS A 672 -23.88 -11.01 10.53
C LYS A 672 -23.15 -10.61 11.80
N SER A 673 -22.19 -9.68 11.68
CA SER A 673 -21.22 -9.38 12.75
C SER A 673 -21.67 -8.26 13.67
N PHE A 674 -22.42 -7.28 13.17
CA PHE A 674 -22.69 -6.04 13.89
C PHE A 674 -24.17 -5.70 14.08
N LYS A 675 -25.11 -6.38 13.38
CA LYS A 675 -26.51 -6.07 13.48
C LYS A 675 -27.14 -6.61 14.78
N GLY A 676 -27.86 -5.73 15.46
CA GLY A 676 -28.67 -6.10 16.63
C GLY A 676 -27.97 -5.88 17.98
N PRO A 677 -28.71 -6.07 19.09
CA PRO A 677 -28.27 -5.63 20.41
C PRO A 677 -27.04 -6.38 20.94
N ASP A 678 -27.02 -7.70 20.84
CA ASP A 678 -25.98 -8.54 21.46
C ASP A 678 -24.75 -8.78 20.55
N LYS A 679 -24.56 -7.91 19.57
CA LYS A 679 -23.45 -7.99 18.62
C LYS A 679 -22.38 -6.96 18.94
N ALA A 680 -21.15 -7.23 18.48
CA ALA A 680 -20.12 -6.23 18.40
C ALA A 680 -20.62 -5.00 17.63
N LYS A 681 -19.99 -3.87 17.85
CA LYS A 681 -20.36 -2.60 17.17
C LYS A 681 -19.20 -2.03 16.39
N MET A 682 -19.48 -1.55 15.19
CA MET A 682 -18.50 -0.75 14.45
C MET A 682 -18.20 0.53 15.24
N LYS A 683 -16.92 0.88 15.33
CA LYS A 683 -16.47 2.02 16.14
C LYS A 683 -16.54 3.34 15.35
N LEU A 684 -17.70 4.02 15.41
CA LEU A 684 -17.78 5.44 15.06
C LEU A 684 -16.89 6.24 16.03
N TYR A 685 -17.01 5.95 17.31
CA TYR A 685 -16.19 6.49 18.39
C TYR A 685 -15.13 5.44 18.80
N ALA A 686 -13.85 5.72 18.51
CA ALA A 686 -12.76 4.81 18.81
C ALA A 686 -12.23 5.00 20.24
N ASP A 687 -13.01 4.55 21.21
CA ASP A 687 -12.71 4.61 22.66
C ASP A 687 -11.34 4.01 23.01
N GLN A 688 -10.92 2.96 22.32
CA GLN A 688 -9.62 2.32 22.50
C GLN A 688 -8.42 3.26 22.29
N LEU A 689 -8.58 4.34 21.54
CA LEU A 689 -7.51 5.33 21.35
C LEU A 689 -7.23 6.10 22.66
N ILE A 690 -8.27 6.45 23.42
CA ILE A 690 -8.13 7.12 24.72
C ILE A 690 -7.42 6.20 25.72
N ASP A 691 -7.87 4.96 25.84
CA ASP A 691 -7.25 3.99 26.74
C ASP A 691 -5.77 3.80 26.42
N THR A 692 -5.45 3.75 25.13
CA THR A 692 -4.06 3.64 24.68
C THR A 692 -3.24 4.89 24.98
N PHE A 693 -3.81 6.08 24.80
CA PHE A 693 -3.13 7.33 25.16
C PHE A 693 -2.71 7.34 26.63
N TYR A 694 -3.61 7.00 27.54
CA TYR A 694 -3.29 6.96 28.96
C TYR A 694 -2.23 5.91 29.32
N LYS A 695 -2.26 4.75 28.67
CA LYS A 695 -1.20 3.73 28.83
C LYS A 695 0.16 4.23 28.34
N VAL A 696 0.21 4.88 27.17
CA VAL A 696 1.47 5.45 26.65
C VAL A 696 1.97 6.56 27.56
N GLU A 697 1.07 7.43 28.04
CA GLU A 697 1.41 8.52 28.98
C GLU A 697 2.04 7.97 30.26
N ASP A 698 1.43 6.94 30.85
CA ASP A 698 1.95 6.29 32.07
C ASP A 698 3.34 5.69 31.84
N VAL A 699 3.50 4.89 30.77
CA VAL A 699 4.80 4.29 30.43
C VAL A 699 5.86 5.35 30.12
N ALA A 700 5.49 6.41 29.38
CA ALA A 700 6.41 7.49 29.03
C ALA A 700 6.88 8.25 30.27
N LYS A 701 5.97 8.58 31.19
CA LYS A 701 6.30 9.24 32.48
C LYS A 701 7.17 8.36 33.37
N LYS A 702 6.80 7.09 33.53
CA LYS A 702 7.54 6.11 34.35
C LYS A 702 8.98 5.92 33.89
N ASN A 703 9.21 5.97 32.58
CA ASN A 703 10.54 5.74 31.97
C ASN A 703 11.23 7.03 31.51
N SER A 704 10.69 8.22 31.81
CA SER A 704 11.23 9.54 31.43
C SER A 704 11.54 9.65 29.93
N LEU A 705 10.61 9.20 29.08
CA LEU A 705 10.79 9.15 27.63
C LEU A 705 10.55 10.52 26.99
N ALA A 706 11.56 11.38 26.98
CA ALA A 706 11.49 12.72 26.37
C ALA A 706 11.27 12.69 24.84
N SER A 707 11.50 11.56 24.19
CA SER A 707 11.26 11.36 22.75
C SER A 707 9.78 11.22 22.38
N ILE A 708 8.88 11.05 23.35
CA ILE A 708 7.43 10.97 23.15
C ILE A 708 6.79 12.32 23.45
N ASP A 709 6.33 13.02 22.42
CA ASP A 709 5.56 14.25 22.54
C ASP A 709 4.11 13.94 22.91
N LEU A 710 3.78 14.00 24.19
CA LEU A 710 2.46 13.69 24.71
C LEU A 710 1.36 14.64 24.20
N ALA A 711 1.70 15.90 23.91
CA ALA A 711 0.74 16.86 23.37
C ALA A 711 0.30 16.48 21.94
N LYS A 712 1.26 16.12 21.09
CA LYS A 712 0.98 15.60 19.75
C LYS A 712 0.22 14.28 19.79
N LEU A 713 0.63 13.38 20.69
CA LEU A 713 0.00 12.08 20.85
C LEU A 713 -1.47 12.23 21.25
N LYS A 714 -1.78 13.17 22.17
CA LYS A 714 -3.16 13.44 22.59
C LYS A 714 -4.06 13.88 21.43
N ILE A 715 -3.54 14.69 20.51
CA ILE A 715 -4.26 15.06 19.28
C ILE A 715 -4.49 13.80 18.43
N ALA A 716 -3.42 13.08 18.09
CA ALA A 716 -3.48 11.90 17.20
C ALA A 716 -4.46 10.84 17.74
N TYR A 717 -4.46 10.59 19.05
CA TYR A 717 -5.27 9.57 19.73
C TYR A 717 -6.66 10.06 20.16
N SER A 718 -7.17 11.13 19.58
CA SER A 718 -8.58 11.51 19.75
C SER A 718 -9.52 10.40 19.29
N PRO A 719 -10.59 10.05 20.02
CA PRO A 719 -11.54 9.00 19.63
C PRO A 719 -12.35 9.34 18.37
N LEU A 720 -12.42 10.63 18.04
CA LEU A 720 -13.05 11.16 16.83
C LEU A 720 -12.05 12.03 16.07
N PRO A 721 -12.14 12.09 14.73
CA PRO A 721 -11.44 13.13 13.97
C PRO A 721 -11.87 14.53 14.42
N THR A 722 -10.90 15.44 14.53
CA THR A 722 -11.13 16.84 14.91
C THR A 722 -10.50 17.79 13.90
N ARG A 723 -10.79 19.09 13.99
CA ARG A 723 -10.18 20.12 13.15
C ARG A 723 -8.64 20.13 13.25
N ASP A 724 -8.08 19.74 14.42
CA ASP A 724 -6.63 19.76 14.64
C ASP A 724 -5.88 18.78 13.73
N HIS A 725 -6.54 17.71 13.28
CA HIS A 725 -5.94 16.76 12.33
C HIS A 725 -5.70 17.33 10.92
N ALA A 726 -6.25 18.51 10.62
CA ALA A 726 -5.92 19.23 9.39
C ALA A 726 -4.61 20.06 9.50
N PHE A 727 -3.96 20.07 10.68
CA PHE A 727 -2.78 20.89 10.93
C PHE A 727 -1.61 20.05 11.44
N PRO A 728 -0.88 19.37 10.55
CA PRO A 728 0.32 18.61 10.91
C PRO A 728 1.33 19.50 11.61
N THR A 729 1.93 18.98 12.66
CA THR A 729 2.81 19.76 13.55
C THR A 729 3.98 20.44 12.83
N PRO A 730 4.67 19.80 11.87
CA PRO A 730 5.78 20.43 11.18
C PRO A 730 5.39 21.66 10.36
N HIS A 731 4.11 21.82 10.03
CA HIS A 731 3.62 22.84 9.10
C HIS A 731 2.84 23.97 9.78
N ARG A 732 2.48 23.83 11.05
CA ARG A 732 1.74 24.87 11.79
C ARG A 732 2.46 26.21 11.81
N GLU A 733 3.79 26.18 11.81
CA GLU A 733 4.66 27.37 11.96
C GLU A 733 5.56 27.63 10.75
N ALA A 734 5.40 26.88 9.65
CA ALA A 734 6.31 26.98 8.50
C ALA A 734 6.00 28.18 7.59
N LYS A 735 6.03 29.41 8.15
CA LYS A 735 5.80 30.66 7.39
C LYS A 735 6.82 30.86 6.26
N ASP A 736 8.06 30.40 6.45
CA ASP A 736 9.13 30.52 5.46
C ASP A 736 9.00 29.54 4.28
N TYR A 737 8.11 28.54 4.37
CA TYR A 737 7.90 27.52 3.34
C TYR A 737 6.47 27.61 2.79
N PRO A 738 6.21 28.51 1.80
CA PRO A 738 4.83 28.86 1.42
C PRO A 738 4.06 27.75 0.68
N PHE A 739 4.78 26.82 0.03
CA PHE A 739 4.15 25.80 -0.82
C PHE A 739 4.01 24.46 -0.12
N TYR A 740 2.94 23.73 -0.47
CA TYR A 740 2.77 22.32 -0.16
C TYR A 740 3.48 21.47 -1.20
N LEU A 741 4.33 20.55 -0.76
CA LEU A 741 5.02 19.61 -1.64
C LEU A 741 4.27 18.28 -1.60
N ILE A 742 3.68 17.89 -2.74
CA ILE A 742 2.98 16.62 -2.85
C ILE A 742 3.68 15.67 -3.82
N THR A 743 3.51 14.38 -3.56
CA THR A 743 4.05 13.34 -4.43
C THR A 743 2.92 12.59 -5.12
N HIS A 744 3.20 12.12 -6.34
CA HIS A 744 2.26 11.29 -7.08
C HIS A 744 2.98 10.19 -7.85
N LYS A 745 2.25 9.16 -8.25
CA LYS A 745 2.77 8.07 -9.07
C LYS A 745 2.45 8.33 -10.54
N ARG A 746 3.35 7.87 -11.43
CA ARG A 746 3.07 7.73 -12.86
C ARG A 746 2.78 6.27 -13.21
N MET A 747 1.89 6.03 -14.17
CA MET A 747 1.47 4.70 -14.62
C MET A 747 2.67 3.81 -15.02
N TYR A 748 3.69 4.39 -15.59
CA TYR A 748 4.82 3.67 -16.20
C TYR A 748 5.94 3.30 -15.24
N ARG A 749 5.87 3.75 -13.99
CA ARG A 749 6.88 3.48 -12.96
C ARG A 749 6.32 2.60 -11.85
N ASN A 750 7.16 1.73 -11.33
CA ASN A 750 6.89 1.01 -10.08
C ASN A 750 7.68 1.63 -8.92
N GLN A 751 7.45 1.16 -7.70
CA GLN A 751 7.92 1.85 -6.50
C GLN A 751 9.42 1.73 -6.22
N SER A 752 10.08 0.68 -6.71
CA SER A 752 11.49 0.39 -6.38
C SER A 752 12.45 0.61 -7.56
N GLY A 753 11.99 1.24 -8.64
CA GLY A 753 12.82 1.52 -9.81
C GLY A 753 13.00 0.33 -10.77
N PHE A 754 12.31 -0.80 -10.56
CA PHE A 754 12.44 -1.99 -11.42
C PHE A 754 12.10 -1.72 -12.91
N THR A 755 11.21 -0.79 -13.20
CA THR A 755 10.80 -0.44 -14.57
C THR A 755 11.60 0.72 -15.18
N VAL A 756 12.61 1.25 -14.49
CA VAL A 756 13.32 2.47 -14.92
C VAL A 756 14.14 2.23 -16.20
N ASN A 757 14.75 1.05 -16.34
CA ASN A 757 15.49 0.66 -17.54
C ASN A 757 14.63 0.16 -18.70
N ASN A 758 13.32 0.05 -18.51
CA ASN A 758 12.43 -0.50 -19.53
C ASN A 758 12.38 0.42 -20.76
N VAL A 759 13.06 0.00 -21.83
CA VAL A 759 13.26 0.81 -23.05
C VAL A 759 11.93 1.16 -23.74
N ILE A 760 10.95 0.25 -23.74
CA ILE A 760 9.64 0.51 -24.35
C ILE A 760 8.87 1.57 -23.58
N LEU A 761 8.86 1.48 -22.26
CA LEU A 761 8.21 2.51 -21.42
C LEU A 761 8.91 3.87 -21.57
N ASN A 762 10.23 3.88 -21.68
CA ASN A 762 11.00 5.10 -21.85
C ASN A 762 10.80 5.73 -23.25
N GLN A 763 10.61 4.92 -24.30
CA GLN A 763 10.37 5.40 -25.66
C GLN A 763 8.90 5.83 -25.87
N ALA A 764 7.95 5.04 -25.40
CA ALA A 764 6.51 5.31 -25.56
C ALA A 764 6.05 6.64 -24.94
N LEU A 765 6.81 7.16 -23.99
CA LEU A 765 6.48 8.36 -23.22
C LEU A 765 7.14 9.64 -23.74
N GLY A 766 7.95 9.52 -24.80
CA GLY A 766 8.71 10.62 -25.36
C GLY A 766 9.94 11.01 -24.53
N LYS A 767 10.57 12.16 -24.85
CA LYS A 767 11.81 12.63 -24.23
C LYS A 767 11.72 12.74 -22.69
N ASP A 768 10.50 12.92 -22.14
CA ASP A 768 10.26 13.17 -20.72
C ASP A 768 9.96 11.91 -19.91
N ALA A 769 10.00 10.74 -20.53
CA ALA A 769 9.65 9.47 -19.86
C ALA A 769 10.72 9.00 -18.87
N ALA A 770 11.97 9.26 -19.18
CA ALA A 770 13.10 8.88 -18.34
C ALA A 770 13.31 9.84 -17.14
N THR A 771 12.59 10.96 -17.09
CA THR A 771 12.69 11.97 -16.04
C THR A 771 11.30 12.37 -15.51
N ASN A 772 11.25 12.94 -14.32
CA ASN A 772 10.08 13.64 -13.80
C ASN A 772 10.25 15.14 -13.90
N THR A 773 9.16 15.86 -13.73
CA THR A 773 9.12 17.31 -13.72
C THR A 773 8.56 17.83 -12.41
N VAL A 774 8.92 19.06 -12.08
CA VAL A 774 8.34 19.83 -10.97
C VAL A 774 7.15 20.59 -11.55
N GLN A 775 5.94 20.09 -11.28
CA GLN A 775 4.70 20.72 -11.75
C GLN A 775 4.37 21.94 -10.89
N ILE A 776 4.18 23.08 -11.56
CA ILE A 776 3.95 24.39 -10.95
C ILE A 776 2.72 24.99 -11.61
N ASN A 777 1.79 25.56 -10.83
CA ASN A 777 0.65 26.27 -11.37
C ASN A 777 1.12 27.49 -12.22
N ALA A 778 0.42 27.77 -13.32
CA ALA A 778 0.77 28.86 -14.22
C ALA A 778 0.77 30.23 -13.54
N ARG A 779 -0.13 30.49 -12.59
CA ARG A 779 -0.15 31.70 -11.78
C ARG A 779 1.13 31.81 -10.93
N THR A 780 1.46 30.79 -10.18
CA THR A 780 2.66 30.71 -9.33
C THR A 780 3.93 30.84 -10.16
N ALA A 781 3.99 30.16 -11.32
CA ALA A 781 5.11 30.27 -12.23
C ALA A 781 5.32 31.70 -12.75
N THR A 782 4.22 32.41 -13.02
CA THR A 782 4.27 33.84 -13.43
C THR A 782 4.81 34.72 -12.29
N GLU A 783 4.30 34.55 -11.08
CA GLU A 783 4.74 35.28 -9.87
C GLU A 783 6.22 35.05 -9.56
N LEU A 784 6.71 33.81 -9.71
CA LEU A 784 8.11 33.44 -9.50
C LEU A 784 8.99 33.64 -10.74
N LYS A 785 8.42 34.11 -11.86
CA LYS A 785 9.11 34.30 -13.16
C LYS A 785 9.77 33.02 -13.69
N ILE A 786 9.16 31.85 -13.44
CA ILE A 786 9.62 30.53 -13.87
C ILE A 786 8.93 30.16 -15.18
N LYS A 787 9.71 29.60 -16.13
CA LYS A 787 9.19 29.04 -17.39
C LYS A 787 9.34 27.52 -17.40
N SER A 788 8.50 26.82 -18.19
CA SER A 788 8.68 25.38 -18.43
C SER A 788 10.06 25.11 -19.04
N GLY A 789 10.71 24.05 -18.55
CA GLY A 789 12.07 23.66 -18.98
C GLY A 789 13.21 24.28 -18.16
N GLU A 790 12.95 25.33 -17.38
CA GLU A 790 13.99 25.91 -16.51
C GLU A 790 14.29 25.01 -15.31
N THR A 791 15.53 25.05 -14.82
CA THR A 791 15.93 24.39 -13.59
C THR A 791 15.43 25.20 -12.40
N VAL A 792 14.78 24.52 -11.48
CA VAL A 792 14.26 25.09 -10.23
C VAL A 792 14.77 24.31 -9.04
N THR A 793 14.95 25.01 -7.92
CA THR A 793 15.31 24.42 -6.64
C THR A 793 14.07 24.28 -5.76
N ILE A 794 13.82 23.06 -5.26
CA ILE A 794 12.89 22.78 -4.17
C ILE A 794 13.71 22.74 -2.89
N GLU A 795 13.36 23.56 -1.93
CA GLU A 795 14.01 23.64 -0.62
C GLU A 795 12.99 23.32 0.48
N THR A 796 13.34 22.39 1.35
CA THR A 796 12.58 22.04 2.55
C THR A 796 13.49 22.16 3.77
N ARG A 797 12.97 21.89 4.96
CA ARG A 797 13.81 21.83 6.17
C ARG A 797 14.83 20.70 6.16
N VAL A 798 14.63 19.68 5.34
CA VAL A 798 15.53 18.53 5.21
C VAL A 798 16.72 18.84 4.29
N GLY A 799 16.50 19.64 3.25
CA GLY A 799 17.53 19.96 2.27
C GLY A 799 16.99 20.57 0.98
N LYS A 800 17.83 20.56 -0.04
CA LYS A 800 17.55 21.15 -1.36
C LYS A 800 17.75 20.12 -2.46
N ILE A 801 16.94 20.23 -3.51
CA ILE A 801 17.08 19.40 -4.71
C ILE A 801 16.64 20.18 -5.94
N ASN A 802 17.34 19.96 -7.06
CA ASN A 802 17.02 20.59 -8.33
C ASN A 802 16.07 19.71 -9.17
N GLY A 803 15.22 20.35 -9.96
CA GLY A 803 14.36 19.70 -10.91
C GLY A 803 14.00 20.57 -12.09
N THR A 804 13.43 20.00 -13.14
CA THR A 804 12.98 20.74 -14.32
C THR A 804 11.52 21.18 -14.13
N ALA A 805 11.27 22.47 -14.25
CA ALA A 805 9.93 23.05 -14.12
C ALA A 805 9.01 22.62 -15.27
N GLN A 806 7.76 22.33 -14.93
CA GLN A 806 6.66 22.14 -15.86
C GLN A 806 5.48 23.02 -15.42
N VAL A 807 5.22 24.08 -16.17
CA VAL A 807 4.08 24.99 -15.91
C VAL A 807 2.80 24.36 -16.41
N VAL A 808 1.80 24.21 -15.52
CA VAL A 808 0.53 23.55 -15.79
C VAL A 808 -0.62 24.31 -15.13
N GLN A 809 -1.86 24.12 -15.63
CA GLN A 809 -3.06 24.61 -14.96
C GLN A 809 -3.64 23.61 -13.94
N GLY A 810 -3.32 22.34 -14.12
CA GLY A 810 -3.90 21.21 -13.37
C GLY A 810 -3.24 20.94 -12.00
N VAL A 811 -2.71 21.95 -11.33
CA VAL A 811 -2.24 21.89 -9.95
C VAL A 811 -2.63 23.18 -9.23
N ARG A 812 -2.91 23.12 -7.94
CA ARG A 812 -3.25 24.32 -7.14
C ARG A 812 -2.08 25.32 -7.11
N PRO A 813 -2.36 26.65 -7.02
CA PRO A 813 -1.31 27.68 -6.95
C PRO A 813 -0.37 27.54 -5.75
N ASP A 814 -0.86 27.07 -4.61
CA ASP A 814 -0.09 26.87 -3.37
C ASP A 814 0.61 25.50 -3.28
N THR A 815 0.63 24.73 -4.38
CA THR A 815 1.08 23.34 -4.37
C THR A 815 2.13 23.07 -5.45
N ILE A 816 3.20 22.38 -5.07
CA ILE A 816 4.22 21.86 -5.97
C ILE A 816 4.05 20.34 -6.03
N ALA A 817 3.91 19.80 -7.25
CA ALA A 817 3.68 18.36 -7.42
C ALA A 817 4.86 17.71 -8.17
N VAL A 818 5.43 16.64 -7.57
CA VAL A 818 6.57 15.92 -8.17
C VAL A 818 6.28 14.42 -8.12
N SER A 819 6.42 13.74 -9.26
CA SER A 819 6.28 12.28 -9.24
C SER A 819 7.53 11.64 -8.61
N TYR A 820 7.31 10.68 -7.68
CA TYR A 820 8.40 9.87 -7.14
C TYR A 820 8.81 8.76 -8.14
N HIS A 821 9.83 7.95 -7.86
CA HIS A 821 10.44 6.89 -8.69
C HIS A 821 11.45 7.36 -9.74
N TYR A 822 12.04 8.51 -9.56
CA TYR A 822 13.05 9.08 -10.42
C TYR A 822 14.27 9.52 -9.63
N GLY A 823 15.33 9.92 -10.33
CA GLY A 823 16.59 10.35 -9.73
C GLY A 823 17.45 9.18 -9.22
N GLN A 824 17.31 8.01 -9.83
CA GLN A 824 18.23 6.89 -9.61
C GLN A 824 19.65 7.26 -10.07
N TRP A 825 20.65 6.80 -9.33
CA TRP A 825 22.04 7.15 -9.59
C TRP A 825 23.00 5.97 -9.61
N SER A 826 22.60 4.79 -9.10
CA SER A 826 23.47 3.62 -9.01
C SER A 826 23.77 2.96 -10.36
N ALA A 827 24.78 2.09 -10.40
CA ALA A 827 25.25 1.43 -11.61
C ALA A 827 24.27 0.43 -12.23
N GLY A 828 23.22 0.03 -11.50
CA GLY A 828 22.16 -0.85 -12.02
C GLY A 828 21.20 -0.18 -13.00
N TYR A 829 21.40 1.12 -13.27
CA TYR A 829 20.54 1.86 -14.18
C TYR A 829 21.32 2.39 -15.38
N SER A 830 20.68 2.41 -16.55
CA SER A 830 21.28 2.98 -17.75
C SER A 830 21.53 4.48 -17.58
N PRO A 831 22.52 5.07 -18.25
CA PRO A 831 22.78 6.52 -18.17
C PRO A 831 21.52 7.36 -18.49
N GLU A 832 20.70 6.90 -19.44
CA GLU A 832 19.45 7.58 -19.80
C GLU A 832 18.41 7.51 -18.68
N SER A 833 18.48 6.49 -17.85
CA SER A 833 17.54 6.24 -16.73
C SER A 833 17.94 6.92 -15.43
N ARG A 834 19.19 7.43 -15.33
CA ARG A 834 19.71 8.15 -14.16
C ARG A 834 19.36 9.63 -14.19
N LYS A 835 18.12 9.97 -14.57
CA LYS A 835 17.62 11.33 -14.71
C LYS A 835 16.47 11.61 -13.77
N GLY A 836 16.20 12.89 -13.56
CA GLY A 836 15.07 13.35 -12.76
C GLY A 836 15.42 13.68 -11.32
N THR A 837 14.39 14.03 -10.59
CA THR A 837 14.46 14.56 -9.23
C THR A 837 14.08 13.47 -8.23
N ALA A 838 15.00 13.12 -7.34
CA ALA A 838 14.77 12.15 -6.25
C ALA A 838 14.05 12.81 -5.07
N ILE A 839 12.78 13.11 -5.23
CA ILE A 839 12.00 13.94 -4.30
C ILE A 839 12.02 13.45 -2.84
N ASN A 840 12.14 12.13 -2.61
CA ASN A 840 12.19 11.58 -1.26
C ASN A 840 13.41 12.03 -0.44
N GLN A 841 14.45 12.58 -1.09
CA GLN A 841 15.63 13.13 -0.41
C GLN A 841 15.25 14.34 0.47
N VAL A 842 14.27 15.13 0.03
CA VAL A 842 13.88 16.37 0.70
C VAL A 842 12.53 16.31 1.39
N LEU A 843 11.83 15.19 1.32
CA LEU A 843 10.61 14.99 2.12
C LEU A 843 10.96 14.82 3.59
N GLU A 844 10.17 15.45 4.45
CA GLU A 844 10.31 15.31 5.90
C GLU A 844 9.84 13.93 6.37
N TYR A 845 10.51 13.39 7.38
CA TYR A 845 10.07 12.19 8.08
C TYR A 845 9.22 12.57 9.29
N HIS A 846 7.92 12.45 9.17
CA HIS A 846 6.95 12.63 10.25
C HIS A 846 5.79 11.65 10.06
N PRO A 847 5.90 10.46 10.63
CA PRO A 847 4.89 9.41 10.45
C PRO A 847 3.61 9.72 11.21
N ASP A 848 2.51 9.15 10.74
CA ASP A 848 1.28 9.03 11.51
C ASP A 848 1.55 8.28 12.82
N LEU A 849 1.27 8.91 13.96
CA LEU A 849 1.63 8.42 15.29
C LEU A 849 0.84 7.19 15.73
N ILE A 850 -0.27 6.89 15.07
CA ILE A 850 -1.08 5.69 15.35
C ILE A 850 -0.52 4.49 14.56
N SER A 851 -0.35 4.65 13.26
CA SER A 851 -0.05 3.54 12.33
C SER A 851 1.42 3.42 11.94
N GLY A 852 2.24 4.43 12.22
CA GLY A 852 3.60 4.52 11.70
C GLY A 852 3.68 4.77 10.17
N HIS A 853 2.56 5.12 9.51
CA HIS A 853 2.55 5.39 8.07
C HIS A 853 3.34 6.65 7.74
N ASN A 854 4.15 6.61 6.70
CA ASN A 854 4.87 7.79 6.22
C ASN A 854 3.95 8.88 5.71
N SER A 855 4.22 10.10 6.12
CA SER A 855 3.67 11.31 5.52
C SER A 855 4.46 11.68 4.25
N PHE A 856 3.81 11.58 3.09
CA PHE A 856 4.43 11.90 1.79
C PHE A 856 3.90 13.20 1.18
N ASN A 857 2.82 13.77 1.75
CA ASN A 857 2.08 14.88 1.16
C ASN A 857 1.84 16.03 2.15
N ASP A 858 2.64 16.11 3.22
CA ASP A 858 2.54 17.14 4.25
C ASP A 858 3.78 18.04 4.34
N THR A 859 4.83 17.77 3.55
CA THR A 859 6.05 18.57 3.56
C THR A 859 5.78 19.95 2.97
N LYS A 860 6.29 21.00 3.61
CA LYS A 860 6.28 22.38 3.10
C LYS A 860 7.59 22.71 2.42
N CYS A 861 7.56 23.56 1.38
CA CYS A 861 8.75 23.91 0.63
C CYS A 861 8.78 25.38 0.15
N LYS A 862 9.98 25.84 -0.18
CA LYS A 862 10.23 26.99 -1.06
C LYS A 862 10.48 26.49 -2.47
N LEU A 863 10.23 27.35 -3.46
CA LEU A 863 10.56 27.11 -4.86
C LEU A 863 11.14 28.37 -5.47
N TYR A 864 12.27 28.24 -6.16
CA TYR A 864 12.93 29.36 -6.84
C TYR A 864 13.79 28.85 -8.01
N LYS A 865 14.24 29.76 -8.90
CA LYS A 865 15.20 29.41 -9.96
C LYS A 865 16.53 28.97 -9.36
N ALA A 866 17.11 27.91 -9.93
CA ALA A 866 18.39 27.37 -9.52
C ALA A 866 19.56 28.26 -9.94
#